data_5ff59b51eca10a31e62f2c1eab872cbf
#
_entry.id   5ff59b51eca10a31e62f2c1eab872cbf
#
_cell.length_a   1.000
_cell.length_b   1.000
_cell.length_c   1.000
_cell.angle_alpha   90.00
_cell.angle_beta   90.00
_cell.angle_gamma   90.00
#
_symmetry.space_group_name_H-M   'P 1'
#
loop_
_entity.id
_entity.type
_entity.pdbx_description
1 polymer ?
#
loop_
_entity_poly.entity_id
_entity_poly.type
_entity_poly.pdbx_seq_one_letter_code
_entity_poly.pdbx_strand_id
1 'polypeptide(L)'
;LSTDIHRLGDLLGETLIRLGGKKLFDTEERVRALCKQLRTNHSAKTEQQLKRQLHSLSLDEAIGLIRAFSVYFQLVNIAEHHHRIRRKRYYELHTPDQPQRGSIADTFKQIKKENQNIEGSELHRQLQEVIDRLEIMPVMTAHPTEAARRTLLEKQRRIADLLTAFDEENLPQRRRDELQVRLAAEVESMWQTDEVRHTQPTVLDEVNNTLYYFDTTLFEALPTLLDELEKRLDQNFPGVRLRDGIAPIRFGSWVGGDRDGNPFVTPEVTWETLRLQQRLVLRKYLNAVADLSRRLSESSRFAPSTRELLESLKRDAREIPQPAERIFKRNPEEPYRQKLSFIYRRIENTLDRNHDLASALRIESPSSLISIRPALPVIAAITRSESINASVYRSGVQLWEDLRLVRDSLRAGKAEYAAQEVDRLMRQVATFDLHLATLDLRQHSERHTAALIEITQTLGLERDYSQFTEDERVEWLTKELSTPRPLVATDAHFSIETTETLNVFRVTRRALEEISPDAVRTYIVSMTREVSDMLAVLVLAKQAGLVDCGLRIADCGFTESRSNPQSATGLQIWPQSAMISIAPLFETIDDLRRAPEVMERLFENPAYLRLLAARGNLQEVMIGYSDSSKDGGILTSSWELYQAQENLWEVARRHGIELRLFHGRGGTVGRGGGPSHEAILAQPPATVRSRIKITEQGEVISSKYSLPEIALRSLELTTAAVIAASLPHKKKHKRQLARWKEVMERISENAFATYRRFVRETEGFYDYFIQATPVEELQHLRIGSRPAKRKKGSQNLDDLRAIPWVFGWTQSRHLLPGWLAVGTALEDFIGQSPRKNLKLLREMYQNWPFFHSTVSNIEMTLAKADFQIARQYAARTPDRKLGQRIFKMLEEEHERACRVVLQITGEKRLLDKSPVLQRSIAVRNPYVDPMSYLQVELLARKRACEREEATCDYAPGEREKLLYAILLTIN
;
A
#
# COMPACT_ATOMS: atom_id res chain seq x y z
N LEU A 1 -26.97 0.85 11.86
CA LEU A 1 -25.73 0.65 12.62
C LEU A 1 -26.01 0.20 14.06
N SER A 2 -26.80 0.96 14.83
CA SER A 2 -27.13 0.58 16.22
C SER A 2 -27.76 -0.81 16.29
N THR A 3 -28.68 -1.12 15.40
CA THR A 3 -29.35 -2.43 15.32
C THR A 3 -28.38 -3.58 15.06
N ASP A 4 -27.41 -3.37 14.15
CA ASP A 4 -26.39 -4.40 13.83
C ASP A 4 -25.44 -4.60 15.00
N ILE A 5 -25.00 -3.49 15.64
CA ILE A 5 -24.11 -3.56 16.81
C ILE A 5 -24.83 -4.30 17.97
N HIS A 6 -26.11 -4.01 18.24
CA HIS A 6 -26.85 -4.73 19.26
C HIS A 6 -27.01 -6.23 18.92
N ARG A 7 -27.43 -6.55 17.70
CA ARG A 7 -27.54 -7.95 17.23
C ARG A 7 -26.26 -8.75 17.40
N LEU A 8 -25.14 -8.19 16.95
CA LEU A 8 -23.84 -8.86 17.05
C LEU A 8 -23.33 -8.91 18.49
N GLY A 9 -23.59 -7.85 19.29
CA GLY A 9 -23.26 -7.82 20.71
C GLY A 9 -24.04 -8.82 21.53
N ASP A 10 -25.36 -8.96 21.28
CA ASP A 10 -26.22 -9.94 21.95
C ASP A 10 -25.77 -11.38 21.66
N LEU A 11 -25.46 -11.69 20.37
CA LEU A 11 -24.92 -12.99 19.98
C LEU A 11 -23.55 -13.30 20.62
N LEU A 12 -22.68 -12.29 20.74
CA LEU A 12 -21.43 -12.45 21.47
C LEU A 12 -21.68 -12.69 22.96
N GLY A 13 -22.59 -11.93 23.58
CA GLY A 13 -22.98 -12.10 25.01
C GLY A 13 -23.49 -13.51 25.29
N GLU A 14 -24.41 -14.03 24.46
CA GLU A 14 -24.90 -15.40 24.55
C GLU A 14 -23.76 -16.44 24.40
N THR A 15 -22.82 -16.18 23.45
CA THR A 15 -21.65 -17.03 23.23
C THR A 15 -20.72 -17.02 24.44
N LEU A 16 -20.47 -15.85 25.05
CA LEU A 16 -19.64 -15.72 26.25
C LEU A 16 -20.24 -16.47 27.43
N ILE A 17 -21.55 -16.35 27.65
CA ILE A 17 -22.26 -17.06 28.75
C ILE A 17 -22.16 -18.58 28.55
N ARG A 18 -22.40 -19.05 27.32
CA ARG A 18 -22.43 -20.48 27.00
C ARG A 18 -21.06 -21.15 27.01
N LEU A 19 -20.05 -20.50 26.44
CA LEU A 19 -18.71 -21.09 26.25
C LEU A 19 -17.67 -20.60 27.24
N GLY A 20 -17.79 -19.36 27.72
CA GLY A 20 -16.87 -18.74 28.68
C GLY A 20 -17.35 -18.76 30.12
N GLY A 21 -18.65 -19.04 30.30
CA GLY A 21 -19.32 -19.04 31.59
C GLY A 21 -19.81 -17.66 32.03
N LYS A 22 -20.86 -17.64 32.85
CA LYS A 22 -21.52 -16.41 33.34
C LYS A 22 -20.58 -15.46 34.04
N LYS A 23 -19.57 -15.99 34.76
CA LYS A 23 -18.55 -15.19 35.48
C LYS A 23 -17.76 -14.31 34.53
N LEU A 24 -17.38 -14.80 33.35
CA LEU A 24 -16.65 -14.04 32.35
C LEU A 24 -17.51 -12.88 31.82
N PHE A 25 -18.74 -13.15 31.44
CA PHE A 25 -19.69 -12.14 30.98
C PHE A 25 -19.95 -11.06 32.03
N ASP A 26 -20.23 -11.44 33.29
CA ASP A 26 -20.45 -10.49 34.37
C ASP A 26 -19.21 -9.62 34.65
N THR A 27 -18.01 -10.18 34.45
CA THR A 27 -16.75 -9.45 34.61
C THR A 27 -16.53 -8.45 33.48
N GLU A 28 -16.80 -8.86 32.23
CA GLU A 28 -16.74 -8.02 31.05
C GLU A 28 -17.65 -6.80 31.19
N GLU A 29 -18.95 -7.03 31.51
CA GLU A 29 -19.92 -5.97 31.70
C GLU A 29 -19.54 -5.00 32.83
N ARG A 30 -19.00 -5.53 33.94
CA ARG A 30 -18.55 -4.68 35.07
C ARG A 30 -17.37 -3.81 34.67
N VAL A 31 -16.37 -4.36 34.01
CA VAL A 31 -15.18 -3.63 33.55
C VAL A 31 -15.59 -2.56 32.53
N ARG A 32 -16.44 -2.90 31.58
CA ARG A 32 -17.01 -1.99 30.58
C ARG A 32 -17.76 -0.82 31.24
N ALA A 33 -18.59 -1.12 32.23
CA ALA A 33 -19.37 -0.12 32.98
C ALA A 33 -18.45 0.85 33.76
N LEU A 34 -17.40 0.35 34.41
CA LEU A 34 -16.41 1.18 35.10
C LEU A 34 -15.66 2.10 34.13
N CYS A 35 -15.22 1.59 32.96
CA CYS A 35 -14.55 2.41 31.94
C CYS A 35 -15.51 3.46 31.36
N LYS A 36 -16.78 3.13 31.13
CA LYS A 36 -17.79 4.10 30.70
C LYS A 36 -18.02 5.19 31.76
N GLN A 37 -18.05 4.83 33.04
CA GLN A 37 -18.17 5.80 34.14
C GLN A 37 -16.96 6.73 34.22
N LEU A 38 -15.74 6.21 34.05
CA LEU A 38 -14.50 7.03 34.00
C LEU A 38 -14.52 8.05 32.86
N ARG A 39 -15.11 7.72 31.72
CA ARG A 39 -15.26 8.64 30.58
C ARG A 39 -16.30 9.72 30.82
N THR A 40 -17.35 9.43 31.59
CA THR A 40 -18.42 10.39 31.86
C THR A 40 -18.07 11.31 33.03
N ASN A 41 -17.50 10.73 34.09
CA ASN A 41 -17.11 11.49 35.31
C ASN A 41 -15.88 10.79 35.93
N HIS A 42 -14.68 11.32 35.64
CA HIS A 42 -13.43 10.77 36.16
C HIS A 42 -13.38 10.88 37.68
N SER A 43 -13.22 9.75 38.34
CA SER A 43 -13.09 9.64 39.80
C SER A 43 -11.93 8.72 40.16
N ALA A 44 -11.04 9.18 41.00
CA ALA A 44 -9.95 8.37 41.55
C ALA A 44 -10.45 7.09 42.22
N LYS A 45 -11.63 7.12 42.86
CA LYS A 45 -12.27 5.97 43.47
C LYS A 45 -12.66 4.92 42.42
N THR A 46 -13.29 5.36 41.32
CA THR A 46 -13.71 4.46 40.22
C THR A 46 -12.46 3.87 39.52
N GLU A 47 -11.44 4.66 39.31
CA GLU A 47 -10.17 4.16 38.74
C GLU A 47 -9.50 3.13 39.63
N GLN A 48 -9.44 3.38 40.92
CA GLN A 48 -8.90 2.42 41.87
C GLN A 48 -9.71 1.12 41.94
N GLN A 49 -11.05 1.22 41.81
CA GLN A 49 -11.92 0.05 41.75
C GLN A 49 -11.65 -0.78 40.49
N LEU A 50 -11.49 -0.14 39.34
CA LEU A 50 -11.12 -0.81 38.08
C LEU A 50 -9.77 -1.53 38.23
N LYS A 51 -8.73 -0.84 38.72
CA LYS A 51 -7.40 -1.44 38.97
C LYS A 51 -7.45 -2.64 39.90
N ARG A 52 -8.19 -2.57 41.01
CA ARG A 52 -8.36 -3.72 41.92
C ARG A 52 -9.05 -4.89 41.22
N GLN A 53 -10.10 -4.64 40.44
CA GLN A 53 -10.78 -5.67 39.67
C GLN A 53 -9.84 -6.37 38.69
N LEU A 54 -9.06 -5.61 37.92
CA LEU A 54 -8.11 -6.18 36.94
C LEU A 54 -6.94 -6.90 37.62
N HIS A 55 -6.45 -6.38 38.73
CA HIS A 55 -5.37 -7.02 39.50
C HIS A 55 -5.78 -8.38 40.10
N SER A 56 -7.06 -8.55 40.46
CA SER A 56 -7.58 -9.80 41.02
C SER A 56 -7.79 -10.92 39.99
N LEU A 57 -7.66 -10.63 38.68
CA LEU A 57 -7.87 -11.63 37.63
C LEU A 57 -6.68 -12.62 37.56
N SER A 58 -7.02 -13.91 37.43
CA SER A 58 -6.07 -14.93 36.98
C SER A 58 -5.68 -14.68 35.52
N LEU A 59 -4.61 -15.31 35.03
CA LEU A 59 -4.21 -15.20 33.63
C LEU A 59 -5.29 -15.70 32.66
N ASP A 60 -6.00 -16.78 32.99
CA ASP A 60 -7.08 -17.32 32.15
C ASP A 60 -8.26 -16.37 32.07
N GLU A 61 -8.66 -15.76 33.21
CA GLU A 61 -9.70 -14.76 33.24
C GLU A 61 -9.32 -13.50 32.46
N ALA A 62 -8.05 -13.05 32.57
CA ALA A 62 -7.55 -11.92 31.81
C ALA A 62 -7.55 -12.20 30.30
N ILE A 63 -7.09 -13.35 29.86
CA ILE A 63 -7.11 -13.79 28.45
C ILE A 63 -8.55 -13.83 27.94
N GLY A 64 -9.49 -14.43 28.68
CA GLY A 64 -10.88 -14.48 28.31
C GLY A 64 -11.50 -13.08 28.14
N LEU A 65 -11.20 -12.17 29.09
CA LEU A 65 -11.67 -10.79 29.05
C LEU A 65 -11.11 -10.00 27.85
N ILE A 66 -9.81 -10.12 27.58
CA ILE A 66 -9.14 -9.51 26.43
C ILE A 66 -9.81 -9.96 25.13
N ARG A 67 -10.00 -11.27 24.97
CA ARG A 67 -10.63 -11.84 23.79
C ARG A 67 -12.08 -11.38 23.60
N ALA A 68 -12.85 -11.23 24.70
CA ALA A 68 -14.21 -10.71 24.62
C ALA A 68 -14.23 -9.29 24.01
N PHE A 69 -13.36 -8.41 24.47
CA PHE A 69 -13.23 -7.06 23.91
C PHE A 69 -12.70 -7.07 22.47
N SER A 70 -11.70 -7.89 22.14
CA SER A 70 -11.14 -8.01 20.79
C SER A 70 -12.21 -8.44 19.78
N VAL A 71 -12.92 -9.54 20.05
CA VAL A 71 -14.00 -10.04 19.18
C VAL A 71 -15.10 -8.99 19.03
N TYR A 72 -15.50 -8.33 20.13
CA TYR A 72 -16.49 -7.26 20.08
C TYR A 72 -16.05 -6.13 19.11
N PHE A 73 -14.79 -5.69 19.17
CA PHE A 73 -14.26 -4.69 18.24
C PHE A 73 -14.32 -5.13 16.78
N GLN A 74 -13.96 -6.38 16.51
CA GLN A 74 -14.03 -6.92 15.16
C GLN A 74 -15.47 -6.90 14.65
N LEU A 75 -16.44 -7.29 15.46
CA LEU A 75 -17.88 -7.25 15.12
C LEU A 75 -18.39 -5.82 14.89
N VAL A 76 -17.99 -4.86 15.73
CA VAL A 76 -18.34 -3.43 15.54
C VAL A 76 -17.74 -2.88 14.24
N ASN A 77 -16.50 -3.25 13.91
CA ASN A 77 -15.87 -2.84 12.65
C ASN A 77 -16.64 -3.37 11.42
N ILE A 78 -17.11 -4.63 11.48
CA ILE A 78 -17.94 -5.21 10.41
C ILE A 78 -19.27 -4.44 10.29
N ALA A 79 -19.92 -4.15 11.40
CA ALA A 79 -21.17 -3.38 11.40
C ALA A 79 -20.99 -1.96 10.84
N GLU A 80 -19.86 -1.30 11.16
CA GLU A 80 -19.54 0.02 10.59
C GLU A 80 -19.26 -0.05 9.08
N HIS A 81 -18.54 -1.05 8.61
CA HIS A 81 -18.30 -1.26 7.17
C HIS A 81 -19.63 -1.48 6.44
N HIS A 82 -20.48 -2.35 6.98
CA HIS A 82 -21.81 -2.60 6.44
C HIS A 82 -22.69 -1.34 6.43
N HIS A 83 -22.63 -0.53 7.48
CA HIS A 83 -23.35 0.75 7.52
C HIS A 83 -22.85 1.74 6.44
N ARG A 84 -21.55 1.77 6.14
CA ARG A 84 -21.00 2.60 5.04
C ARG A 84 -21.57 2.16 3.69
N ILE A 85 -21.71 0.84 3.46
CA ILE A 85 -22.33 0.28 2.25
C ILE A 85 -23.81 0.71 2.16
N ARG A 86 -24.58 0.57 3.24
CA ARG A 86 -25.97 1.05 3.29
C ARG A 86 -26.09 2.54 3.02
N ARG A 87 -25.20 3.36 3.57
CA ARG A 87 -25.20 4.80 3.27
C ARG A 87 -24.95 5.11 1.82
N LYS A 88 -24.01 4.42 1.17
CA LYS A 88 -23.77 4.59 -0.27
C LYS A 88 -25.04 4.28 -1.07
N ARG A 89 -25.67 3.12 -0.81
CA ARG A 89 -26.96 2.74 -1.44
C ARG A 89 -28.06 3.78 -1.19
N TYR A 90 -28.12 4.33 0.02
CA TYR A 90 -29.08 5.37 0.35
C TYR A 90 -28.90 6.64 -0.51
N TYR A 91 -27.66 7.12 -0.66
CA TYR A 91 -27.36 8.27 -1.52
C TYR A 91 -27.74 8.00 -2.99
N GLU A 92 -27.43 6.82 -3.49
CA GLU A 92 -27.75 6.42 -4.87
C GLU A 92 -29.27 6.35 -5.13
N LEU A 93 -30.04 5.89 -4.16
CA LEU A 93 -31.50 5.71 -4.29
C LEU A 93 -32.31 6.98 -4.01
N HIS A 94 -31.94 7.78 -3.00
CA HIS A 94 -32.79 8.84 -2.47
C HIS A 94 -32.29 10.25 -2.76
N THR A 95 -31.01 10.42 -3.08
CA THR A 95 -30.42 11.74 -3.35
C THR A 95 -29.49 11.73 -4.57
N PRO A 96 -29.96 11.28 -5.75
CA PRO A 96 -29.12 11.15 -6.93
C PRO A 96 -28.53 12.49 -7.39
N ASP A 97 -29.22 13.61 -7.14
CA ASP A 97 -28.77 14.97 -7.46
C ASP A 97 -27.75 15.54 -6.45
N GLN A 98 -27.57 14.88 -5.31
CA GLN A 98 -26.59 15.25 -4.28
C GLN A 98 -25.62 14.09 -4.03
N PRO A 99 -24.68 13.89 -4.95
CA PRO A 99 -23.75 12.76 -4.86
C PRO A 99 -22.91 12.85 -3.57
N GLN A 100 -22.51 11.70 -3.09
CA GLN A 100 -21.68 11.61 -1.90
C GLN A 100 -20.34 12.36 -2.10
N ARG A 101 -19.97 13.21 -1.14
CA ARG A 101 -18.73 13.99 -1.18
C ARG A 101 -17.52 13.14 -1.59
N GLY A 102 -16.74 13.64 -2.55
CA GLY A 102 -15.54 13.01 -3.08
C GLY A 102 -15.79 11.84 -4.03
N SER A 103 -17.06 11.53 -4.41
CA SER A 103 -17.35 10.58 -5.49
C SER A 103 -16.95 11.17 -6.85
N ILE A 104 -16.82 10.33 -7.87
CA ILE A 104 -16.60 10.78 -9.26
C ILE A 104 -17.70 11.76 -9.67
N ALA A 105 -18.95 11.47 -9.34
CA ALA A 105 -20.09 12.34 -9.65
C ALA A 105 -20.01 13.71 -8.95
N ASP A 106 -19.64 13.74 -7.66
CA ASP A 106 -19.43 14.97 -6.91
C ASP A 106 -18.27 15.79 -7.49
N THR A 107 -17.16 15.12 -7.77
CA THR A 107 -15.98 15.74 -8.37
C THR A 107 -16.28 16.36 -9.73
N PHE A 108 -16.99 15.68 -10.62
CA PHE A 108 -17.37 16.23 -11.92
C PHE A 108 -18.33 17.42 -11.80
N LYS A 109 -19.23 17.38 -10.82
CA LYS A 109 -20.10 18.53 -10.50
C LYS A 109 -19.28 19.75 -10.03
N GLN A 110 -18.28 19.52 -9.18
CA GLN A 110 -17.37 20.58 -8.70
C GLN A 110 -16.52 21.13 -9.85
N ILE A 111 -15.93 20.27 -10.70
CA ILE A 111 -15.16 20.68 -11.88
C ILE A 111 -15.99 21.60 -12.79
N LYS A 112 -17.23 21.25 -13.09
CA LYS A 112 -18.13 22.12 -13.88
C LYS A 112 -18.35 23.47 -13.19
N LYS A 113 -18.65 23.47 -11.90
CA LYS A 113 -18.90 24.69 -11.12
C LYS A 113 -17.68 25.61 -11.06
N GLU A 114 -16.49 25.06 -10.86
CA GLU A 114 -15.25 25.85 -10.75
C GLU A 114 -14.78 26.40 -12.09
N ASN A 115 -15.12 25.76 -13.20
CA ASN A 115 -14.66 26.10 -14.54
C ASN A 115 -15.75 26.71 -15.43
N GLN A 116 -16.81 27.29 -14.86
CA GLN A 116 -17.91 27.92 -15.62
C GLN A 116 -17.45 29.01 -16.60
N ASN A 117 -16.29 29.62 -16.37
CA ASN A 117 -15.73 30.68 -17.23
C ASN A 117 -14.74 30.16 -18.27
N ILE A 118 -14.53 28.84 -18.37
CA ILE A 118 -13.74 28.21 -19.44
C ILE A 118 -14.71 27.79 -20.55
N GLU A 119 -14.30 28.01 -21.78
CA GLU A 119 -15.09 27.52 -22.93
C GLU A 119 -15.25 25.99 -22.83
N GLY A 120 -16.49 25.49 -23.07
CA GLY A 120 -16.79 24.06 -22.84
C GLY A 120 -15.87 23.11 -23.63
N SER A 121 -15.52 23.50 -24.87
CA SER A 121 -14.58 22.76 -25.73
C SER A 121 -13.18 22.63 -25.11
N GLU A 122 -12.67 23.67 -24.49
CA GLU A 122 -11.36 23.68 -23.86
C GLU A 122 -11.34 22.82 -22.55
N LEU A 123 -12.40 22.89 -21.76
CA LEU A 123 -12.53 22.02 -20.58
C LEU A 123 -12.60 20.54 -20.96
N HIS A 124 -13.34 20.20 -22.04
CA HIS A 124 -13.40 18.82 -22.55
C HIS A 124 -12.03 18.36 -23.03
N ARG A 125 -11.26 19.19 -23.75
CA ARG A 125 -9.92 18.89 -24.20
C ARG A 125 -8.97 18.62 -23.02
N GLN A 126 -8.96 19.51 -22.03
CA GLN A 126 -8.12 19.34 -20.83
C GLN A 126 -8.49 18.08 -20.05
N LEU A 127 -9.78 17.81 -19.89
CA LEU A 127 -10.22 16.59 -19.21
C LEU A 127 -9.85 15.34 -20.00
N GLN A 128 -9.96 15.35 -21.34
CA GLN A 128 -9.54 14.22 -22.16
C GLN A 128 -8.04 13.96 -22.03
N GLU A 129 -7.20 15.01 -21.99
CA GLU A 129 -5.75 14.86 -21.74
C GLU A 129 -5.46 14.25 -20.36
N VAL A 130 -6.23 14.63 -19.34
CA VAL A 130 -6.13 14.03 -17.99
C VAL A 130 -6.53 12.55 -18.03
N ILE A 131 -7.62 12.20 -18.69
CA ILE A 131 -8.12 10.82 -18.78
C ILE A 131 -7.17 9.94 -19.60
N ASP A 132 -6.61 10.45 -20.70
CA ASP A 132 -5.68 9.72 -21.56
C ASP A 132 -4.37 9.36 -20.85
N ARG A 133 -3.99 10.14 -19.84
CA ARG A 133 -2.76 9.96 -19.05
C ARG A 133 -3.02 9.39 -17.66
N LEU A 134 -4.27 9.08 -17.34
CA LEU A 134 -4.65 8.65 -15.99
C LEU A 134 -3.95 7.35 -15.60
N GLU A 135 -3.10 7.42 -14.58
CA GLU A 135 -2.39 6.27 -14.03
C GLU A 135 -2.35 6.34 -12.49
N ILE A 136 -3.13 5.48 -11.86
CA ILE A 136 -3.24 5.37 -10.40
C ILE A 136 -2.70 4.00 -10.03
N MET A 137 -1.67 3.98 -9.17
CA MET A 137 -0.99 2.74 -8.80
C MET A 137 -0.95 2.57 -7.28
N PRO A 138 -1.97 1.93 -6.66
CA PRO A 138 -1.87 1.43 -5.30
C PRO A 138 -0.83 0.30 -5.24
N VAL A 139 0.11 0.41 -4.29
CA VAL A 139 1.19 -0.57 -4.12
C VAL A 139 0.99 -1.29 -2.79
N MET A 140 0.73 -2.59 -2.85
CA MET A 140 0.52 -3.43 -1.68
C MET A 140 1.83 -3.68 -0.96
N THR A 141 1.89 -3.42 0.33
CA THR A 141 3.08 -3.67 1.15
C THR A 141 2.77 -4.63 2.28
N ALA A 142 3.66 -5.61 2.51
CA ALA A 142 3.61 -6.40 3.73
C ALA A 142 4.00 -5.52 4.91
N HIS A 143 3.20 -5.55 5.96
CA HIS A 143 3.45 -4.72 7.11
C HIS A 143 3.29 -5.50 8.42
N PRO A 144 4.25 -5.35 9.36
CA PRO A 144 4.20 -6.06 10.63
C PRO A 144 3.12 -5.54 11.59
N THR A 145 2.16 -4.77 11.15
CA THR A 145 1.00 -4.30 11.93
C THR A 145 -0.31 -4.94 11.48
N GLU A 146 -0.32 -5.75 10.42
CA GLU A 146 -1.49 -6.55 10.07
C GLU A 146 -1.47 -7.88 10.83
N ALA A 147 -2.03 -7.87 12.03
CA ALA A 147 -2.13 -9.04 12.88
C ALA A 147 -3.20 -10.04 12.42
N ALA A 148 -4.17 -9.60 11.60
CA ALA A 148 -5.33 -10.41 11.22
C ALA A 148 -4.93 -11.67 10.45
N ARG A 149 -5.32 -12.84 11.00
CA ARG A 149 -5.18 -14.11 10.31
C ARG A 149 -6.20 -14.20 9.18
N ARG A 150 -5.82 -14.82 8.05
CA ARG A 150 -6.72 -15.04 6.90
C ARG A 150 -8.06 -15.67 7.34
N THR A 151 -8.01 -16.63 8.26
CA THR A 151 -9.22 -17.26 8.81
C THR A 151 -10.20 -16.25 9.43
N LEU A 152 -9.68 -15.22 10.12
CA LEU A 152 -10.51 -14.15 10.70
C LEU A 152 -11.09 -13.24 9.61
N LEU A 153 -10.30 -12.86 8.60
CA LEU A 153 -10.78 -12.06 7.46
C LEU A 153 -11.90 -12.78 6.70
N GLU A 154 -11.79 -14.09 6.50
CA GLU A 154 -12.84 -14.90 5.88
C GLU A 154 -14.12 -14.95 6.73
N LYS A 155 -14.01 -15.06 8.06
CA LYS A 155 -15.17 -14.99 8.98
C LYS A 155 -15.82 -13.62 8.96
N GLN A 156 -15.01 -12.54 9.02
CA GLN A 156 -15.51 -11.17 8.93
C GLN A 156 -16.29 -10.93 7.64
N ARG A 157 -15.80 -11.45 6.51
CA ARG A 157 -16.48 -11.37 5.23
C ARG A 157 -17.83 -12.11 5.27
N ARG A 158 -17.87 -13.37 5.76
CA ARG A 158 -19.11 -14.12 5.85
C ARG A 158 -20.15 -13.43 6.76
N ILE A 159 -19.70 -12.82 7.87
CA ILE A 159 -20.59 -12.01 8.73
C ILE A 159 -21.12 -10.80 7.96
N ALA A 160 -20.29 -10.09 7.19
CA ALA A 160 -20.72 -8.97 6.39
C ALA A 160 -21.73 -9.37 5.30
N ASP A 161 -21.49 -10.51 4.62
CA ASP A 161 -22.43 -11.08 3.63
C ASP A 161 -23.77 -11.44 4.26
N LEU A 162 -23.75 -12.03 5.46
CA LEU A 162 -24.98 -12.34 6.22
C LEU A 162 -25.74 -11.07 6.63
N LEU A 163 -25.04 -10.01 7.08
CA LEU A 163 -25.67 -8.72 7.36
C LEU A 163 -26.30 -8.10 6.11
N THR A 164 -25.64 -8.25 4.96
CA THR A 164 -26.19 -7.80 3.67
C THR A 164 -27.46 -8.56 3.30
N ALA A 165 -27.49 -9.88 3.54
CA ALA A 165 -28.68 -10.69 3.30
C ALA A 165 -29.87 -10.30 4.23
N PHE A 166 -29.58 -9.82 5.43
CA PHE A 166 -30.65 -9.28 6.31
C PHE A 166 -31.28 -7.97 5.82
N ASP A 167 -30.63 -7.27 4.88
CA ASP A 167 -31.14 -6.02 4.29
C ASP A 167 -32.12 -6.26 3.12
N GLU A 168 -32.37 -7.51 2.72
CA GLU A 168 -33.33 -7.83 1.68
C GLU A 168 -34.73 -7.41 2.14
N GLU A 169 -35.43 -6.66 1.26
CA GLU A 169 -36.83 -6.28 1.49
C GLU A 169 -37.72 -7.53 1.46
N ASN A 170 -38.68 -7.58 2.40
CA ASN A 170 -39.67 -8.69 2.52
C ASN A 170 -39.03 -10.06 2.78
N LEU A 171 -37.98 -10.12 3.59
CA LEU A 171 -37.31 -11.37 3.97
C LEU A 171 -38.28 -12.30 4.72
N PRO A 172 -38.59 -13.52 4.23
CA PRO A 172 -39.46 -14.46 4.89
C PRO A 172 -38.94 -14.86 6.29
N GLN A 173 -39.82 -15.09 7.27
CA GLN A 173 -39.40 -15.44 8.65
C GLN A 173 -38.49 -16.67 8.68
N ARG A 174 -38.80 -17.74 7.96
CA ARG A 174 -37.93 -18.91 7.86
C ARG A 174 -36.50 -18.53 7.40
N ARG A 175 -36.39 -17.66 6.40
CA ARG A 175 -35.06 -17.23 5.88
C ARG A 175 -34.32 -16.36 6.92
N ARG A 176 -35.06 -15.52 7.64
CA ARG A 176 -34.53 -14.72 8.76
C ARG A 176 -33.97 -15.61 9.85
N ASP A 177 -34.67 -16.66 10.22
CA ASP A 177 -34.26 -17.62 11.26
C ASP A 177 -33.00 -18.39 10.81
N GLU A 178 -32.93 -18.84 9.54
CA GLU A 178 -31.75 -19.48 8.95
C GLU A 178 -30.54 -18.54 9.00
N LEU A 179 -30.70 -17.28 8.62
CA LEU A 179 -29.63 -16.29 8.67
C LEU A 179 -29.16 -16.02 10.10
N GLN A 180 -30.09 -15.96 11.07
CA GLN A 180 -29.78 -15.76 12.49
C GLN A 180 -28.91 -16.92 13.02
N VAL A 181 -29.25 -18.17 12.70
CA VAL A 181 -28.51 -19.35 13.12
C VAL A 181 -27.09 -19.32 12.50
N ARG A 182 -26.98 -18.99 11.21
CA ARG A 182 -25.69 -18.90 10.52
C ARG A 182 -24.82 -17.77 11.10
N LEU A 183 -25.43 -16.64 11.42
CA LEU A 183 -24.71 -15.52 12.03
C LEU A 183 -24.19 -15.86 13.43
N ALA A 184 -25.01 -16.52 14.23
CA ALA A 184 -24.63 -17.02 15.55
C ALA A 184 -23.45 -18.03 15.46
N ALA A 185 -23.49 -18.95 14.48
CA ALA A 185 -22.41 -19.92 14.24
C ALA A 185 -21.08 -19.24 13.86
N GLU A 186 -21.11 -18.17 13.04
CA GLU A 186 -19.90 -17.44 12.70
C GLU A 186 -19.33 -16.65 13.90
N VAL A 187 -20.17 -16.02 14.73
CA VAL A 187 -19.75 -15.33 15.97
C VAL A 187 -19.14 -16.33 16.96
N GLU A 188 -19.78 -17.48 17.15
CA GLU A 188 -19.26 -18.56 17.99
C GLU A 188 -17.91 -19.08 17.49
N SER A 189 -17.81 -19.35 16.20
CA SER A 189 -16.58 -19.82 15.57
C SER A 189 -15.47 -18.75 15.64
N MET A 190 -15.83 -17.46 15.59
CA MET A 190 -14.88 -16.35 15.76
C MET A 190 -14.36 -16.30 17.19
N TRP A 191 -15.23 -16.47 18.19
CA TRP A 191 -14.84 -16.57 19.60
C TRP A 191 -13.88 -17.73 19.86
N GLN A 192 -14.05 -18.89 19.21
CA GLN A 192 -13.18 -20.06 19.38
C GLN A 192 -11.90 -20.03 18.54
N THR A 193 -11.75 -19.06 17.65
CA THR A 193 -10.56 -18.93 16.79
C THR A 193 -9.46 -18.16 17.53
N ASP A 194 -8.23 -18.70 17.50
CA ASP A 194 -7.07 -17.98 18.04
C ASP A 194 -6.69 -16.80 17.13
N GLU A 195 -6.46 -15.64 17.74
CA GLU A 195 -6.12 -14.41 17.05
C GLU A 195 -4.60 -14.27 16.82
N VAL A 196 -3.80 -14.79 17.75
CA VAL A 196 -2.34 -14.70 17.69
C VAL A 196 -1.74 -15.81 16.81
N ARG A 197 -0.72 -15.49 16.06
CA ARG A 197 0.03 -16.47 15.27
C ARG A 197 1.09 -17.15 16.14
N HIS A 198 1.10 -18.49 16.14
CA HIS A 198 2.08 -19.29 16.87
C HIS A 198 3.40 -19.46 16.11
N THR A 199 3.37 -19.33 14.79
CA THR A 199 4.55 -19.41 13.91
C THR A 199 4.80 -18.08 13.23
N GLN A 200 6.05 -17.70 13.05
CA GLN A 200 6.40 -16.53 12.27
C GLN A 200 6.05 -16.78 10.80
N PRO A 201 5.31 -15.87 10.14
CA PRO A 201 5.00 -16.04 8.74
C PRO A 201 6.26 -15.93 7.89
N THR A 202 6.32 -16.75 6.86
CA THR A 202 7.32 -16.62 5.80
C THR A 202 6.95 -15.48 4.86
N VAL A 203 7.89 -15.04 4.02
CA VAL A 203 7.60 -14.04 2.97
C VAL A 203 6.53 -14.55 2.00
N LEU A 204 6.51 -15.86 1.69
CA LEU A 204 5.50 -16.45 0.81
C LEU A 204 4.10 -16.50 1.46
N ASP A 205 4.02 -16.60 2.79
CA ASP A 205 2.74 -16.43 3.51
C ASP A 205 2.21 -15.00 3.37
N GLU A 206 3.09 -14.00 3.44
CA GLU A 206 2.72 -12.59 3.20
C GLU A 206 2.28 -12.37 1.76
N VAL A 207 2.94 -12.98 0.78
CA VAL A 207 2.52 -12.99 -0.63
C VAL A 207 1.11 -13.56 -0.76
N ASN A 208 0.85 -14.74 -0.21
CA ASN A 208 -0.47 -15.37 -0.28
C ASN A 208 -1.57 -14.55 0.42
N ASN A 209 -1.24 -13.87 1.52
CA ASN A 209 -2.18 -12.96 2.20
C ASN A 209 -2.51 -11.74 1.31
N THR A 210 -1.54 -11.22 0.58
CA THR A 210 -1.76 -10.11 -0.36
C THR A 210 -2.59 -10.57 -1.57
N LEU A 211 -2.29 -11.72 -2.12
CA LEU A 211 -3.02 -12.32 -3.25
C LEU A 211 -4.49 -12.56 -2.93
N TYR A 212 -4.84 -12.81 -1.66
CA TYR A 212 -6.22 -12.96 -1.21
C TYR A 212 -7.11 -11.78 -1.58
N TYR A 213 -6.62 -10.53 -1.46
CA TYR A 213 -7.42 -9.34 -1.81
C TYR A 213 -7.63 -9.21 -3.31
N PHE A 214 -6.67 -9.64 -4.13
CA PHE A 214 -6.85 -9.70 -5.59
C PHE A 214 -7.85 -10.77 -5.97
N ASP A 215 -7.74 -11.96 -5.39
CA ASP A 215 -8.60 -13.11 -5.67
C ASP A 215 -10.06 -12.85 -5.30
N THR A 216 -10.30 -12.27 -4.14
CA THR A 216 -11.65 -12.16 -3.58
C THR A 216 -12.35 -10.84 -3.87
N THR A 217 -11.60 -9.79 -4.21
CA THR A 217 -12.17 -8.43 -4.22
C THR A 217 -11.75 -7.60 -5.43
N LEU A 218 -10.43 -7.35 -5.62
CA LEU A 218 -9.97 -6.33 -6.56
C LEU A 218 -10.22 -6.69 -8.01
N PHE A 219 -10.08 -7.97 -8.37
CA PHE A 219 -10.29 -8.45 -9.73
C PHE A 219 -11.72 -8.19 -10.23
N GLU A 220 -12.71 -8.35 -9.36
CA GLU A 220 -14.13 -8.16 -9.68
C GLU A 220 -14.60 -6.70 -9.49
N ALA A 221 -14.02 -5.95 -8.56
CA ALA A 221 -14.42 -4.57 -8.29
C ALA A 221 -14.00 -3.60 -9.41
N LEU A 222 -12.87 -3.88 -10.09
CA LEU A 222 -12.28 -2.96 -11.05
C LEU A 222 -13.17 -2.65 -12.27
N PRO A 223 -13.72 -3.63 -12.99
CA PRO A 223 -14.60 -3.34 -14.13
C PRO A 223 -15.77 -2.42 -13.74
N THR A 224 -16.36 -2.66 -12.57
CA THR A 224 -17.48 -1.85 -12.07
C THR A 224 -17.09 -0.38 -11.85
N LEU A 225 -15.87 -0.13 -11.36
CA LEU A 225 -15.37 1.24 -11.22
C LEU A 225 -15.17 1.93 -12.57
N LEU A 226 -14.62 1.21 -13.54
CA LEU A 226 -14.37 1.77 -14.88
C LEU A 226 -15.68 2.01 -15.63
N ASP A 227 -16.67 1.12 -15.49
CA ASP A 227 -18.03 1.32 -16.02
C ASP A 227 -18.67 2.58 -15.42
N GLU A 228 -18.53 2.79 -14.11
CA GLU A 228 -19.06 3.99 -13.44
C GLU A 228 -18.34 5.26 -13.91
N LEU A 229 -17.01 5.21 -14.06
CA LEU A 229 -16.23 6.34 -14.57
C LEU A 229 -16.69 6.73 -16.00
N GLU A 230 -16.82 5.77 -16.92
CA GLU A 230 -17.28 6.02 -18.27
C GLU A 230 -18.70 6.58 -18.32
N LYS A 231 -19.60 5.98 -17.55
CA LYS A 231 -20.99 6.45 -17.44
C LYS A 231 -21.05 7.90 -16.96
N ARG A 232 -20.24 8.26 -15.94
CA ARG A 232 -20.19 9.63 -15.42
C ARG A 232 -19.51 10.61 -16.36
N LEU A 233 -18.49 10.17 -17.11
CA LEU A 233 -17.91 10.98 -18.18
C LEU A 233 -18.94 11.29 -19.26
N ASP A 234 -19.63 10.30 -19.78
CA ASP A 234 -20.65 10.46 -20.82
C ASP A 234 -21.79 11.41 -20.39
N GLN A 235 -22.28 11.26 -19.14
CA GLN A 235 -23.34 12.12 -18.58
C GLN A 235 -22.86 13.56 -18.32
N ASN A 236 -21.64 13.79 -17.98
CA ASN A 236 -21.14 15.11 -17.57
C ASN A 236 -20.31 15.83 -18.63
N PHE A 237 -19.58 15.10 -19.44
CA PHE A 237 -18.64 15.60 -20.45
C PHE A 237 -18.76 14.77 -21.74
N PRO A 238 -19.88 14.87 -22.47
CA PRO A 238 -20.12 14.10 -23.71
C PRO A 238 -18.94 14.23 -24.66
N GLY A 239 -18.42 13.10 -25.16
CA GLY A 239 -17.27 13.05 -26.04
C GLY A 239 -15.93 12.79 -25.36
N VAL A 240 -15.81 12.99 -24.03
CA VAL A 240 -14.64 12.55 -23.25
C VAL A 240 -14.79 11.06 -22.92
N ARG A 241 -13.80 10.25 -23.28
CA ARG A 241 -13.89 8.77 -23.18
C ARG A 241 -12.59 8.15 -22.67
N LEU A 242 -12.72 7.02 -22.01
CA LEU A 242 -11.59 6.12 -21.82
C LEU A 242 -11.28 5.45 -23.16
N ARG A 243 -10.01 5.50 -23.58
CA ARG A 243 -9.59 4.83 -24.82
C ARG A 243 -9.41 3.33 -24.57
N ASP A 244 -9.65 2.54 -25.59
CA ASP A 244 -9.41 1.09 -25.58
C ASP A 244 -7.96 0.77 -25.20
N GLY A 245 -7.79 -0.25 -24.35
CA GLY A 245 -6.48 -0.73 -23.91
C GLY A 245 -5.78 0.13 -22.84
N ILE A 246 -6.34 1.30 -22.47
CA ILE A 246 -5.82 2.08 -21.34
C ILE A 246 -6.25 1.43 -20.03
N ALA A 247 -5.29 1.27 -19.11
CA ALA A 247 -5.53 0.85 -17.73
C ALA A 247 -5.31 2.05 -16.80
N PRO A 248 -6.35 2.82 -16.44
CA PRO A 248 -6.24 3.98 -15.56
C PRO A 248 -5.80 3.60 -14.14
N ILE A 249 -6.04 2.36 -13.76
CA ILE A 249 -5.65 1.81 -12.47
C ILE A 249 -4.79 0.58 -12.73
N ARG A 250 -3.63 0.55 -12.11
CA ARG A 250 -2.71 -0.61 -12.09
C ARG A 250 -2.34 -0.88 -10.65
N PHE A 251 -1.94 -2.09 -10.35
CA PHE A 251 -1.52 -2.46 -9.01
C PHE A 251 -0.03 -2.76 -8.95
N GLY A 252 0.61 -2.34 -7.86
CA GLY A 252 1.95 -2.73 -7.52
C GLY A 252 2.00 -3.58 -6.26
N SER A 253 3.13 -4.24 -6.02
CA SER A 253 3.42 -4.97 -4.79
C SER A 253 4.88 -4.82 -4.41
N TRP A 254 5.13 -4.77 -3.10
CA TRP A 254 6.49 -4.90 -2.52
C TRP A 254 6.71 -6.27 -1.90
N VAL A 255 5.64 -7.02 -1.70
CA VAL A 255 5.69 -8.31 -0.99
C VAL A 255 6.44 -9.33 -1.84
N GLY A 256 7.58 -9.80 -1.36
CA GLY A 256 8.51 -10.65 -2.09
C GLY A 256 9.54 -9.90 -2.95
N GLY A 257 9.51 -8.55 -2.96
CA GLY A 257 10.47 -7.68 -3.67
C GLY A 257 11.28 -6.74 -2.78
N ASP A 258 10.81 -6.48 -1.55
CA ASP A 258 11.44 -5.55 -0.61
C ASP A 258 12.51 -6.24 0.24
N ARG A 259 13.78 -6.03 -0.12
CA ARG A 259 14.96 -6.60 0.55
C ARG A 259 15.56 -5.68 1.60
N ASP A 260 15.16 -4.42 1.66
CA ASP A 260 15.75 -3.47 2.61
C ASP A 260 15.53 -3.94 4.05
N GLY A 261 16.60 -4.49 4.63
CA GLY A 261 16.61 -5.05 5.97
C GLY A 261 15.69 -6.25 6.19
N ASN A 262 15.35 -7.00 5.14
CA ASN A 262 14.69 -8.29 5.23
C ASN A 262 15.51 -9.38 4.52
N PRO A 263 16.36 -10.13 5.24
CA PRO A 263 17.23 -11.15 4.66
C PRO A 263 16.46 -12.36 4.11
N PHE A 264 15.17 -12.48 4.40
CA PHE A 264 14.35 -13.60 3.92
C PHE A 264 13.74 -13.36 2.53
N VAL A 265 13.92 -12.17 1.95
CA VAL A 265 13.51 -11.88 0.56
C VAL A 265 14.67 -12.20 -0.37
N THR A 266 14.90 -13.47 -0.62
CA THR A 266 15.94 -13.97 -1.52
C THR A 266 15.53 -13.87 -3.00
N PRO A 267 16.45 -14.04 -3.96
CA PRO A 267 16.10 -14.10 -5.39
C PRO A 267 15.04 -15.18 -5.71
N GLU A 268 15.09 -16.32 -5.02
CA GLU A 268 14.16 -17.45 -5.20
C GLU A 268 12.75 -17.07 -4.70
N VAL A 269 12.67 -16.40 -3.58
CA VAL A 269 11.39 -15.88 -3.05
C VAL A 269 10.79 -14.88 -4.03
N THR A 270 11.59 -14.02 -4.64
CA THR A 270 11.12 -13.08 -5.67
C THR A 270 10.58 -13.82 -6.90
N TRP A 271 11.29 -14.83 -7.37
CA TRP A 271 10.83 -15.66 -8.49
C TRP A 271 9.51 -16.34 -8.19
N GLU A 272 9.41 -17.02 -7.04
CA GLU A 272 8.19 -17.70 -6.64
C GLU A 272 7.02 -16.71 -6.45
N THR A 273 7.27 -15.53 -5.93
CA THR A 273 6.26 -14.47 -5.83
C THR A 273 5.66 -14.13 -7.19
N LEU A 274 6.51 -13.85 -8.19
CA LEU A 274 6.08 -13.51 -9.54
C LEU A 274 5.31 -14.67 -10.20
N ARG A 275 5.76 -15.90 -9.97
CA ARG A 275 5.10 -17.10 -10.45
C ARG A 275 3.72 -17.33 -9.81
N LEU A 276 3.58 -17.06 -8.49
CA LEU A 276 2.30 -17.13 -7.77
C LEU A 276 1.31 -16.07 -8.25
N GLN A 277 1.78 -14.85 -8.51
CA GLN A 277 0.97 -13.77 -9.09
C GLN A 277 0.43 -14.15 -10.47
N GLN A 278 1.29 -14.63 -11.36
CA GLN A 278 0.88 -15.10 -12.69
C GLN A 278 -0.11 -16.28 -12.59
N ARG A 279 0.14 -17.24 -11.72
CA ARG A 279 -0.76 -18.39 -11.51
C ARG A 279 -2.16 -17.96 -11.10
N LEU A 280 -2.26 -16.97 -10.22
CA LEU A 280 -3.56 -16.47 -9.77
C LEU A 280 -4.33 -15.82 -10.92
N VAL A 281 -3.72 -14.90 -11.65
CA VAL A 281 -4.41 -14.16 -12.72
C VAL A 281 -4.82 -15.07 -13.87
N LEU A 282 -3.99 -16.05 -14.25
CA LEU A 282 -4.32 -17.03 -15.28
C LEU A 282 -5.54 -17.89 -14.88
N ARG A 283 -5.64 -18.30 -13.62
CA ARG A 283 -6.83 -19.01 -13.11
C ARG A 283 -8.09 -18.14 -13.17
N LYS A 284 -7.97 -16.85 -12.85
CA LYS A 284 -9.08 -15.89 -12.99
C LYS A 284 -9.52 -15.78 -14.45
N TYR A 285 -8.58 -15.67 -15.38
CA TYR A 285 -8.90 -15.60 -16.81
C TYR A 285 -9.52 -16.90 -17.33
N LEU A 286 -9.04 -18.09 -16.91
CA LEU A 286 -9.67 -19.36 -17.27
C LEU A 286 -11.14 -19.39 -16.87
N ASN A 287 -11.47 -18.99 -15.64
CA ASN A 287 -12.84 -18.94 -15.16
C ASN A 287 -13.68 -17.93 -15.96
N ALA A 288 -13.16 -16.73 -16.20
CA ALA A 288 -13.87 -15.68 -16.96
C ALA A 288 -14.11 -16.09 -18.42
N VAL A 289 -13.12 -16.68 -19.08
CA VAL A 289 -13.25 -17.17 -20.47
C VAL A 289 -14.23 -18.34 -20.54
N ALA A 290 -14.22 -19.26 -19.56
CA ALA A 290 -15.20 -20.34 -19.49
C ALA A 290 -16.64 -19.80 -19.31
N ASP A 291 -16.83 -18.76 -18.50
CA ASP A 291 -18.13 -18.09 -18.34
C ASP A 291 -18.59 -17.41 -19.62
N LEU A 292 -17.71 -16.65 -20.29
CA LEU A 292 -18.00 -16.06 -21.58
C LEU A 292 -18.36 -17.13 -22.61
N SER A 293 -17.63 -18.23 -22.68
CA SER A 293 -17.91 -19.34 -23.60
C SER A 293 -19.27 -20.00 -23.36
N ARG A 294 -19.78 -20.00 -22.11
CA ARG A 294 -21.15 -20.49 -21.82
C ARG A 294 -22.23 -19.50 -22.28
N ARG A 295 -21.94 -18.20 -22.24
CA ARG A 295 -22.90 -17.13 -22.59
C ARG A 295 -22.94 -16.83 -24.08
N LEU A 296 -21.78 -16.79 -24.75
CA LEU A 296 -21.63 -16.42 -26.14
C LEU A 296 -21.79 -17.65 -27.08
N SER A 297 -23.05 -18.01 -27.35
CA SER A 297 -23.42 -19.14 -28.19
C SER A 297 -24.08 -18.72 -29.53
N GLU A 298 -23.85 -17.48 -29.98
CA GLU A 298 -24.40 -16.96 -31.20
C GLU A 298 -23.92 -17.78 -32.39
N SER A 299 -24.90 -18.25 -33.19
CA SER A 299 -24.62 -19.05 -34.37
C SER A 299 -24.40 -18.15 -35.60
N SER A 300 -23.41 -18.51 -36.40
CA SER A 300 -23.13 -17.88 -37.71
C SER A 300 -24.30 -17.88 -38.69
N ARG A 301 -25.33 -18.70 -38.46
CA ARG A 301 -26.58 -18.73 -39.22
C ARG A 301 -27.45 -17.51 -38.99
N PHE A 302 -27.41 -16.92 -37.80
CA PHE A 302 -28.28 -15.82 -37.40
C PHE A 302 -27.50 -14.51 -37.23
N ALA A 303 -26.22 -14.60 -36.85
CA ALA A 303 -25.34 -13.47 -36.62
C ALA A 303 -24.03 -13.69 -37.38
N PRO A 304 -23.80 -13.02 -38.51
CA PRO A 304 -22.59 -13.15 -39.30
C PRO A 304 -21.39 -12.63 -38.49
N SER A 305 -20.32 -13.41 -38.49
CA SER A 305 -19.06 -13.04 -37.86
C SER A 305 -18.15 -12.29 -38.84
N THR A 306 -17.28 -11.43 -38.32
CA THR A 306 -16.33 -10.70 -39.14
C THR A 306 -15.29 -11.62 -39.77
N ARG A 307 -14.74 -11.19 -40.91
CA ARG A 307 -13.68 -11.91 -41.60
C ARG A 307 -12.43 -12.10 -40.75
N GLU A 308 -12.08 -11.08 -39.98
CA GLU A 308 -10.92 -11.06 -39.11
C GLU A 308 -11.02 -12.17 -38.03
N LEU A 309 -12.19 -12.35 -37.42
CA LEU A 309 -12.44 -13.43 -36.45
C LEU A 309 -12.29 -14.80 -37.12
N LEU A 310 -12.87 -14.99 -38.30
CA LEU A 310 -12.80 -16.28 -39.03
C LEU A 310 -11.38 -16.59 -39.50
N GLU A 311 -10.59 -15.61 -39.91
CA GLU A 311 -9.17 -15.79 -40.24
C GLU A 311 -8.34 -16.10 -39.02
N SER A 312 -8.65 -15.48 -37.88
CA SER A 312 -8.03 -15.80 -36.58
C SER A 312 -8.27 -17.26 -36.19
N LEU A 313 -9.48 -17.78 -36.32
CA LEU A 313 -9.80 -19.18 -36.05
C LEU A 313 -9.00 -20.16 -36.95
N LYS A 314 -8.77 -19.80 -38.21
CA LYS A 314 -7.92 -20.60 -39.11
C LYS A 314 -6.45 -20.59 -38.68
N ARG A 315 -5.94 -19.46 -38.13
CA ARG A 315 -4.58 -19.38 -37.56
C ARG A 315 -4.49 -20.24 -36.30
N ASP A 316 -5.42 -20.09 -35.37
CA ASP A 316 -5.46 -20.86 -34.13
C ASP A 316 -5.47 -22.38 -34.41
N ALA A 317 -6.23 -22.82 -35.42
CA ALA A 317 -6.28 -24.23 -35.77
C ALA A 317 -4.95 -24.79 -36.34
N ARG A 318 -4.15 -23.93 -36.98
CA ARG A 318 -2.81 -24.32 -37.46
C ARG A 318 -1.78 -24.36 -36.32
N GLU A 319 -1.87 -23.37 -35.40
CA GLU A 319 -0.93 -23.26 -34.29
C GLU A 319 -1.20 -24.29 -33.18
N ILE A 320 -2.47 -24.69 -32.98
CA ILE A 320 -2.89 -25.65 -31.96
C ILE A 320 -3.77 -26.75 -32.63
N PRO A 321 -3.18 -27.63 -33.44
CA PRO A 321 -3.96 -28.56 -34.27
C PRO A 321 -4.67 -29.64 -33.45
N GLN A 322 -4.12 -30.15 -32.33
CA GLN A 322 -4.71 -31.25 -31.57
C GLN A 322 -6.11 -30.94 -31.02
N PRO A 323 -6.38 -29.80 -30.34
CA PRO A 323 -7.72 -29.47 -29.89
C PRO A 323 -8.63 -28.92 -30.99
N ALA A 324 -8.08 -28.49 -32.15
CA ALA A 324 -8.86 -27.80 -33.17
C ALA A 324 -10.00 -28.63 -33.73
N GLU A 325 -9.73 -29.90 -34.12
CA GLU A 325 -10.77 -30.78 -34.63
C GLU A 325 -11.92 -30.95 -33.63
N ARG A 326 -11.60 -31.17 -32.38
CA ARG A 326 -12.59 -31.33 -31.30
C ARG A 326 -13.39 -30.03 -31.06
N ILE A 327 -12.75 -28.86 -31.12
CA ILE A 327 -13.40 -27.54 -30.94
C ILE A 327 -14.42 -27.32 -32.07
N PHE A 328 -14.02 -27.50 -33.32
CA PHE A 328 -14.93 -27.30 -34.47
C PHE A 328 -16.06 -28.33 -34.50
N LYS A 329 -15.77 -29.59 -34.17
CA LYS A 329 -16.78 -30.65 -34.09
C LYS A 329 -17.81 -30.41 -32.98
N ARG A 330 -17.38 -29.86 -31.86
CA ARG A 330 -18.26 -29.61 -30.71
C ARG A 330 -19.16 -28.38 -30.92
N ASN A 331 -18.67 -27.34 -31.58
CA ASN A 331 -19.35 -26.05 -31.75
C ASN A 331 -19.36 -25.65 -33.24
N PRO A 332 -20.02 -26.39 -34.15
CA PRO A 332 -19.78 -26.31 -35.58
C PRO A 332 -20.16 -24.95 -36.22
N GLU A 333 -21.08 -24.17 -35.65
CA GLU A 333 -21.51 -22.88 -36.18
C GLU A 333 -21.46 -21.75 -35.13
N GLU A 334 -20.65 -21.94 -34.10
CA GLU A 334 -20.51 -21.01 -32.95
C GLU A 334 -19.10 -20.41 -32.90
N PRO A 335 -18.75 -19.50 -33.80
CA PRO A 335 -17.37 -18.99 -33.96
C PRO A 335 -16.84 -18.29 -32.71
N TYR A 336 -17.68 -17.63 -31.92
CA TYR A 336 -17.27 -17.02 -30.66
C TYR A 336 -16.85 -18.08 -29.65
N ARG A 337 -17.64 -19.14 -29.50
CA ARG A 337 -17.32 -20.26 -28.61
C ARG A 337 -16.08 -21.03 -29.08
N GLN A 338 -15.89 -21.17 -30.40
CA GLN A 338 -14.66 -21.73 -30.98
C GLN A 338 -13.45 -20.87 -30.58
N LYS A 339 -13.51 -19.54 -30.80
CA LYS A 339 -12.40 -18.63 -30.44
C LYS A 339 -12.10 -18.65 -28.96
N LEU A 340 -13.13 -18.59 -28.10
CA LEU A 340 -12.95 -18.65 -26.63
C LEU A 340 -12.39 -20.00 -26.19
N SER A 341 -12.65 -21.09 -26.89
CA SER A 341 -12.03 -22.40 -26.60
C SER A 341 -10.54 -22.43 -26.93
N PHE A 342 -10.10 -21.76 -28.02
CA PHE A 342 -8.68 -21.59 -28.30
C PHE A 342 -7.99 -20.67 -27.28
N ILE A 343 -8.63 -19.54 -26.91
CA ILE A 343 -8.14 -18.64 -25.85
C ILE A 343 -7.99 -19.41 -24.55
N TYR A 344 -8.99 -20.19 -24.15
CA TYR A 344 -8.94 -21.04 -22.95
C TYR A 344 -7.74 -21.97 -23.00
N ARG A 345 -7.51 -22.67 -24.12
CA ARG A 345 -6.38 -23.60 -24.28
C ARG A 345 -5.02 -22.90 -24.19
N ARG A 346 -4.88 -21.70 -24.76
CA ARG A 346 -3.64 -20.90 -24.66
C ARG A 346 -3.36 -20.48 -23.22
N ILE A 347 -4.38 -20.07 -22.47
CA ILE A 347 -4.24 -19.72 -21.04
C ILE A 347 -3.86 -20.97 -20.24
N GLU A 348 -4.47 -22.14 -20.53
CA GLU A 348 -4.16 -23.42 -19.89
C GLU A 348 -2.70 -23.81 -20.14
N ASN A 349 -2.23 -23.76 -21.39
CA ASN A 349 -0.83 -24.01 -21.74
C ASN A 349 0.13 -23.03 -21.03
N THR A 350 -0.28 -21.76 -20.88
CA THR A 350 0.53 -20.75 -20.16
C THR A 350 0.60 -21.06 -18.66
N LEU A 351 -0.49 -21.58 -18.09
CA LEU A 351 -0.53 -22.03 -16.70
C LEU A 351 0.32 -23.30 -16.47
N ASP A 352 0.29 -24.25 -17.40
CA ASP A 352 1.12 -25.46 -17.36
C ASP A 352 2.61 -25.07 -17.42
N ARG A 353 2.96 -24.14 -18.32
CA ARG A 353 4.32 -23.57 -18.38
C ARG A 353 4.72 -22.90 -17.06
N ASN A 354 3.83 -22.11 -16.43
CA ASN A 354 4.09 -21.54 -15.12
C ASN A 354 4.37 -22.61 -14.07
N HIS A 355 3.69 -23.75 -14.14
CA HIS A 355 3.93 -24.87 -13.24
C HIS A 355 5.31 -25.49 -13.46
N ASP A 356 5.73 -25.69 -14.71
CA ASP A 356 7.06 -26.22 -15.05
C ASP A 356 8.18 -25.30 -14.58
N LEU A 357 7.96 -23.99 -14.63
CA LEU A 357 8.90 -22.99 -14.11
C LEU A 357 9.13 -23.10 -12.59
N ALA A 358 8.26 -23.75 -11.83
CA ALA A 358 8.46 -24.02 -10.40
C ALA A 358 9.63 -24.95 -10.13
N SER A 359 9.87 -25.93 -11.00
CA SER A 359 10.97 -26.89 -10.87
C SER A 359 12.31 -26.34 -11.35
N ALA A 360 12.31 -25.26 -12.12
CA ALA A 360 13.50 -24.70 -12.76
C ALA A 360 14.45 -23.96 -11.82
N LEU A 361 14.04 -23.70 -10.56
CA LEU A 361 14.84 -23.06 -9.51
C LEU A 361 15.00 -23.95 -8.26
N ARG A 362 14.95 -25.28 -8.39
CA ARG A 362 15.35 -26.14 -7.27
C ARG A 362 16.84 -25.91 -7.00
N ILE A 363 17.11 -25.15 -5.95
CA ILE A 363 18.43 -24.93 -5.40
C ILE A 363 18.76 -26.15 -4.58
N GLU A 364 19.76 -26.88 -5.03
CA GLU A 364 20.45 -27.85 -4.19
C GLU A 364 21.24 -27.03 -3.18
N SER A 365 20.87 -27.10 -1.91
CA SER A 365 21.58 -26.70 -0.68
C SER A 365 22.30 -25.32 -0.62
N PRO A 366 22.24 -24.59 0.48
CA PRO A 366 22.82 -23.23 0.64
C PRO A 366 24.34 -23.14 0.52
N SER A 367 25.04 -24.27 0.38
CA SER A 367 26.50 -24.35 0.25
C SER A 367 26.97 -24.59 -1.19
N SER A 368 26.11 -24.84 -2.14
CA SER A 368 26.48 -24.91 -3.53
C SER A 368 26.32 -23.52 -4.14
N LEU A 369 27.46 -22.95 -4.57
CA LEU A 369 27.50 -21.83 -5.49
C LEU A 369 26.37 -21.96 -6.49
N ILE A 370 25.46 -20.99 -6.53
CA ILE A 370 24.38 -20.93 -7.51
C ILE A 370 25.06 -20.79 -8.88
N SER A 371 25.44 -21.91 -9.43
CA SER A 371 25.67 -22.02 -10.87
C SER A 371 24.29 -21.86 -11.49
N ILE A 372 23.86 -20.61 -11.69
CA ILE A 372 22.90 -20.31 -12.73
C ILE A 372 23.65 -20.61 -14.02
N ARG A 373 23.83 -21.90 -14.29
CA ARG A 373 24.03 -22.31 -15.67
C ARG A 373 22.85 -21.66 -16.39
N PRO A 374 23.09 -20.88 -17.44
CA PRO A 374 22.00 -20.51 -18.30
C PRO A 374 21.20 -21.77 -18.47
N ALA A 375 19.91 -21.75 -18.29
CA ALA A 375 19.06 -22.94 -18.38
C ALA A 375 18.96 -23.35 -19.86
N LEU A 376 20.11 -23.59 -20.43
CA LEU A 376 20.29 -24.15 -21.79
C LEU A 376 19.48 -25.42 -22.01
N PRO A 377 19.32 -26.37 -21.03
CA PRO A 377 18.44 -27.51 -21.25
C PRO A 377 16.96 -27.16 -21.24
N VAL A 378 16.51 -26.19 -20.43
CA VAL A 378 15.10 -25.80 -20.38
C VAL A 378 14.76 -24.88 -21.55
N ILE A 379 15.62 -23.94 -21.90
CA ILE A 379 15.48 -23.15 -23.14
C ILE A 379 15.57 -24.07 -24.36
N ALA A 380 16.49 -25.04 -24.39
CA ALA A 380 16.58 -26.01 -25.47
C ALA A 380 15.39 -26.98 -25.49
N ALA A 381 14.77 -27.30 -24.37
CA ALA A 381 13.52 -28.08 -24.33
C ALA A 381 12.30 -27.24 -24.76
N ILE A 382 12.30 -25.94 -24.43
CA ILE A 382 11.24 -24.98 -24.83
C ILE A 382 11.41 -24.55 -26.28
N THR A 383 12.65 -24.39 -26.78
CA THR A 383 12.93 -24.11 -28.20
C THR A 383 12.76 -25.31 -29.13
N ARG A 384 12.49 -26.50 -28.59
CA ARG A 384 12.26 -27.68 -29.40
C ARG A 384 10.98 -27.70 -30.23
N SER A 385 10.09 -26.74 -30.06
CA SER A 385 8.91 -26.65 -30.92
C SER A 385 8.46 -25.19 -31.02
N GLU A 386 8.58 -24.61 -32.21
CA GLU A 386 7.91 -23.34 -32.56
C GLU A 386 6.41 -23.45 -32.29
N SER A 387 5.82 -24.64 -32.37
CA SER A 387 4.42 -24.91 -32.06
C SER A 387 4.07 -24.70 -30.56
N ILE A 388 4.97 -24.97 -29.61
CA ILE A 388 4.74 -24.70 -28.18
C ILE A 388 4.78 -23.20 -27.90
N ASN A 389 5.65 -22.44 -28.58
CA ASN A 389 5.74 -21.00 -28.41
C ASN A 389 4.49 -20.26 -28.95
N ALA A 390 3.90 -20.74 -30.05
CA ALA A 390 2.65 -20.21 -30.60
C ALA A 390 1.42 -20.55 -29.73
N SER A 391 1.50 -21.53 -28.85
CA SER A 391 0.40 -22.04 -28.03
C SER A 391 0.28 -21.42 -26.64
N VAL A 392 1.15 -20.47 -26.24
CA VAL A 392 1.14 -19.79 -24.96
C VAL A 392 1.03 -18.28 -25.11
N TYR A 393 0.44 -17.60 -24.14
CA TYR A 393 0.50 -16.15 -24.07
C TYR A 393 1.79 -15.69 -23.36
N ARG A 394 2.47 -14.70 -23.95
CA ARG A 394 3.68 -14.06 -23.38
C ARG A 394 3.41 -12.70 -22.74
N SER A 395 2.27 -12.08 -23.10
CA SER A 395 1.83 -10.82 -22.52
C SER A 395 0.30 -10.76 -22.53
N GLY A 396 -0.27 -9.93 -21.66
CA GLY A 396 -1.71 -9.66 -21.67
C GLY A 396 -2.19 -9.00 -22.96
N VAL A 397 -1.29 -8.33 -23.70
CA VAL A 397 -1.61 -7.74 -25.02
C VAL A 397 -2.14 -8.78 -25.99
N GLN A 398 -1.48 -9.94 -26.06
CA GLN A 398 -1.90 -11.01 -26.97
C GLN A 398 -3.31 -11.56 -26.61
N LEU A 399 -3.58 -11.73 -25.33
CA LEU A 399 -4.90 -12.14 -24.85
C LEU A 399 -5.94 -11.05 -25.13
N TRP A 400 -5.60 -9.80 -24.89
CA TRP A 400 -6.47 -8.65 -25.13
C TRP A 400 -6.84 -8.55 -26.62
N GLU A 401 -5.88 -8.73 -27.53
CA GLU A 401 -6.11 -8.73 -28.97
C GLU A 401 -7.04 -9.86 -29.42
N ASP A 402 -6.87 -11.06 -28.87
CA ASP A 402 -7.77 -12.17 -29.15
C ASP A 402 -9.21 -11.89 -28.68
N LEU A 403 -9.38 -11.28 -27.50
CA LEU A 403 -10.69 -10.87 -26.99
C LEU A 403 -11.28 -9.69 -27.81
N ARG A 404 -10.44 -8.78 -28.29
CA ARG A 404 -10.87 -7.66 -29.15
C ARG A 404 -11.52 -8.18 -30.45
N LEU A 405 -10.96 -9.21 -31.06
CA LEU A 405 -11.57 -9.83 -32.26
C LEU A 405 -12.98 -10.34 -31.96
N VAL A 406 -13.21 -10.95 -30.80
CA VAL A 406 -14.55 -11.41 -30.38
C VAL A 406 -15.49 -10.22 -30.18
N ARG A 407 -15.07 -9.20 -29.41
CA ARG A 407 -15.85 -8.00 -29.14
C ARG A 407 -16.24 -7.25 -30.41
N ASP A 408 -15.24 -6.99 -31.28
CA ASP A 408 -15.48 -6.18 -32.51
C ASP A 408 -16.40 -6.93 -33.48
N SER A 409 -16.30 -8.25 -33.55
CA SER A 409 -17.24 -9.06 -34.34
C SER A 409 -18.66 -9.06 -33.77
N LEU A 410 -18.84 -9.09 -32.45
CA LEU A 410 -20.16 -8.95 -31.80
C LEU A 410 -20.77 -7.58 -32.11
N ARG A 411 -19.99 -6.49 -32.02
CA ARG A 411 -20.44 -5.13 -32.35
C ARG A 411 -20.82 -4.98 -33.81
N ALA A 412 -20.04 -5.54 -34.73
CA ALA A 412 -20.38 -5.57 -36.16
C ALA A 412 -21.70 -6.31 -36.41
N GLY A 413 -21.98 -7.36 -35.65
CA GLY A 413 -23.23 -8.09 -35.62
C GLY A 413 -24.37 -7.43 -34.84
N LYS A 414 -24.16 -6.18 -34.34
CA LYS A 414 -25.11 -5.41 -33.49
C LYS A 414 -25.47 -6.04 -32.16
N ALA A 415 -24.61 -6.95 -31.63
CA ALA A 415 -24.75 -7.61 -30.34
C ALA A 415 -24.02 -6.82 -29.25
N GLU A 416 -24.43 -5.55 -29.03
CA GLU A 416 -23.72 -4.60 -28.14
C GLU A 416 -23.68 -5.06 -26.69
N TYR A 417 -24.77 -5.64 -26.18
CA TYR A 417 -24.78 -6.13 -24.78
C TYR A 417 -23.86 -7.35 -24.57
N ALA A 418 -23.76 -8.23 -25.55
CA ALA A 418 -22.83 -9.34 -25.53
C ALA A 418 -21.38 -8.84 -25.62
N ALA A 419 -21.12 -7.81 -26.44
CA ALA A 419 -19.81 -7.16 -26.52
C ALA A 419 -19.37 -6.52 -25.20
N GLN A 420 -20.29 -5.92 -24.42
CA GLN A 420 -19.98 -5.35 -23.11
C GLN A 420 -19.48 -6.40 -22.10
N GLU A 421 -19.96 -7.65 -22.18
CA GLU A 421 -19.44 -8.73 -21.32
C GLU A 421 -17.96 -9.05 -21.65
N VAL A 422 -17.60 -8.95 -22.94
CA VAL A 422 -16.19 -9.11 -23.37
C VAL A 422 -15.37 -7.91 -22.94
N ASP A 423 -15.88 -6.68 -23.05
CA ASP A 423 -15.19 -5.45 -22.59
C ASP A 423 -14.81 -5.52 -21.12
N ARG A 424 -15.66 -6.09 -20.25
CA ARG A 424 -15.33 -6.29 -18.83
C ARG A 424 -14.07 -7.12 -18.64
N LEU A 425 -13.95 -8.25 -19.34
CA LEU A 425 -12.73 -9.08 -19.28
C LEU A 425 -11.54 -8.36 -19.92
N MET A 426 -11.74 -7.65 -21.02
CA MET A 426 -10.67 -6.87 -21.66
C MET A 426 -10.10 -5.79 -20.72
N ARG A 427 -10.92 -5.13 -19.90
CA ARG A 427 -10.47 -4.19 -18.86
C ARG A 427 -9.65 -4.88 -17.77
N GLN A 428 -10.07 -6.07 -17.34
CA GLN A 428 -9.30 -6.87 -16.39
C GLN A 428 -7.94 -7.25 -16.99
N VAL A 429 -7.89 -7.70 -18.24
CA VAL A 429 -6.63 -8.03 -18.93
C VAL A 429 -5.73 -6.81 -19.10
N ALA A 430 -6.27 -5.65 -19.45
CA ALA A 430 -5.49 -4.42 -19.57
C ALA A 430 -4.86 -3.98 -18.25
N THR A 431 -5.55 -4.22 -17.12
CA THR A 431 -5.08 -3.82 -15.78
C THR A 431 -4.11 -4.83 -15.18
N PHE A 432 -4.45 -6.11 -15.21
CA PHE A 432 -3.72 -7.15 -14.50
C PHE A 432 -2.67 -7.88 -15.35
N ASP A 433 -2.71 -7.70 -16.68
CA ASP A 433 -1.84 -8.36 -17.66
C ASP A 433 -1.71 -9.86 -17.34
N LEU A 434 -0.52 -10.48 -17.52
CA LEU A 434 -0.22 -11.83 -17.06
C LEU A 434 0.52 -11.88 -15.72
N HIS A 435 0.78 -10.72 -15.09
CA HIS A 435 1.56 -10.64 -13.86
C HIS A 435 0.75 -10.17 -12.62
N LEU A 436 -0.55 -9.91 -12.77
CA LEU A 436 -1.49 -9.48 -11.73
C LEU A 436 -1.17 -8.11 -11.10
N ALA A 437 0.03 -7.95 -10.59
CA ALA A 437 0.54 -6.70 -10.01
C ALA A 437 2.04 -6.59 -10.30
N THR A 438 2.50 -5.40 -10.68
CA THR A 438 3.93 -5.14 -10.90
C THR A 438 4.68 -5.25 -9.58
N LEU A 439 5.71 -6.07 -9.53
CA LEU A 439 6.56 -6.20 -8.35
C LEU A 439 7.65 -5.12 -8.38
N ASP A 440 7.64 -4.22 -7.38
CA ASP A 440 8.76 -3.31 -7.15
C ASP A 440 9.85 -4.04 -6.36
N LEU A 441 11.09 -3.91 -6.79
CA LEU A 441 12.26 -4.37 -6.05
C LEU A 441 12.78 -3.21 -5.22
N ARG A 442 13.20 -3.46 -3.98
CA ARG A 442 13.82 -2.44 -3.11
C ARG A 442 15.02 -3.00 -2.37
N GLN A 443 16.10 -2.22 -2.34
CA GLN A 443 17.31 -2.55 -1.58
C GLN A 443 18.01 -1.27 -1.09
N HIS A 444 18.75 -1.39 0.00
CA HIS A 444 19.54 -0.31 0.59
C HIS A 444 20.77 0.02 -0.27
N SER A 445 21.08 1.32 -0.46
CA SER A 445 22.21 1.79 -1.28
C SER A 445 23.57 1.19 -0.86
N GLU A 446 23.81 1.03 0.44
CA GLU A 446 25.03 0.43 0.98
C GLU A 446 25.30 -1.00 0.44
N ARG A 447 24.27 -1.78 0.12
CA ARG A 447 24.43 -3.13 -0.45
C ARG A 447 25.04 -3.10 -1.86
N HIS A 448 24.65 -2.11 -2.65
CA HIS A 448 25.21 -1.92 -4.00
C HIS A 448 26.65 -1.41 -3.94
N THR A 449 26.91 -0.46 -3.02
CA THR A 449 28.26 0.04 -2.74
C THR A 449 29.19 -1.09 -2.29
N ALA A 450 28.77 -1.94 -1.35
CA ALA A 450 29.55 -3.08 -0.87
C ALA A 450 29.86 -4.08 -2.01
N ALA A 451 28.88 -4.37 -2.87
CA ALA A 451 29.08 -5.24 -4.03
C ALA A 451 30.11 -4.65 -5.02
N LEU A 452 30.07 -3.34 -5.29
CA LEU A 452 31.03 -2.68 -6.16
C LEU A 452 32.44 -2.63 -5.56
N ILE A 453 32.56 -2.45 -4.25
CA ILE A 453 33.87 -2.52 -3.55
C ILE A 453 34.49 -3.91 -3.78
N GLU A 454 33.75 -4.98 -3.50
CA GLU A 454 34.27 -6.35 -3.69
C GLU A 454 34.60 -6.64 -5.17
N ILE A 455 33.75 -6.19 -6.09
CA ILE A 455 33.99 -6.37 -7.54
C ILE A 455 35.26 -5.64 -7.96
N THR A 456 35.48 -4.39 -7.55
CA THR A 456 36.66 -3.60 -7.92
C THR A 456 37.93 -4.14 -7.31
N GLN A 457 37.89 -4.67 -6.09
CA GLN A 457 38.99 -5.40 -5.45
C GLN A 457 39.33 -6.68 -6.22
N THR A 458 38.34 -7.46 -6.62
CA THR A 458 38.53 -8.70 -7.39
C THR A 458 39.12 -8.44 -8.79
N LEU A 459 38.78 -7.29 -9.40
CA LEU A 459 39.35 -6.86 -10.66
C LEU A 459 40.81 -6.36 -10.55
N GLY A 460 41.33 -6.18 -9.34
CA GLY A 460 42.67 -5.72 -9.09
C GLY A 460 42.94 -4.29 -9.53
N LEU A 461 41.94 -3.40 -9.39
CA LEU A 461 42.13 -1.98 -9.64
C LEU A 461 43.12 -1.39 -8.63
N GLU A 462 43.99 -0.45 -9.05
CA GLU A 462 44.97 0.24 -8.17
C GLU A 462 44.26 0.91 -6.97
N ARG A 463 43.07 1.47 -7.18
CA ARG A 463 42.18 2.00 -6.16
C ARG A 463 40.84 1.30 -6.27
N ASP A 464 40.33 0.75 -5.16
CA ASP A 464 39.00 0.17 -5.12
C ASP A 464 37.90 1.25 -4.96
N TYR A 465 36.65 0.87 -5.17
CA TYR A 465 35.50 1.78 -5.14
C TYR A 465 35.32 2.50 -3.80
N SER A 466 35.86 1.96 -2.69
CA SER A 466 35.76 2.59 -1.35
C SER A 466 36.61 3.86 -1.24
N GLN A 467 37.67 3.95 -2.06
CA GLN A 467 38.65 5.05 -2.04
C GLN A 467 38.25 6.21 -2.97
N PHE A 468 37.18 6.05 -3.74
CA PHE A 468 36.72 7.09 -4.66
C PHE A 468 35.88 8.14 -3.94
N THR A 469 36.10 9.42 -4.27
CA THR A 469 35.19 10.52 -3.95
C THR A 469 33.88 10.37 -4.73
N GLU A 470 32.84 11.13 -4.40
CA GLU A 470 31.57 11.05 -5.12
C GLU A 470 31.72 11.37 -6.62
N ASP A 471 32.49 12.39 -6.97
CA ASP A 471 32.70 12.76 -8.38
C ASP A 471 33.47 11.67 -9.12
N GLU A 472 34.51 11.07 -8.52
CA GLU A 472 35.22 9.93 -9.07
C GLU A 472 34.32 8.69 -9.24
N ARG A 473 33.42 8.44 -8.29
CA ARG A 473 32.41 7.37 -8.41
C ARG A 473 31.48 7.60 -9.59
N VAL A 474 30.94 8.80 -9.71
CA VAL A 474 30.04 9.16 -10.82
C VAL A 474 30.77 9.02 -12.17
N GLU A 475 32.01 9.51 -12.28
CA GLU A 475 32.81 9.40 -13.51
C GLU A 475 33.07 7.92 -13.86
N TRP A 476 33.56 7.12 -12.90
CA TRP A 476 33.82 5.70 -13.11
C TRP A 476 32.57 4.92 -13.51
N LEU A 477 31.49 5.10 -12.80
CA LEU A 477 30.21 4.44 -13.08
C LEU A 477 29.66 4.82 -14.47
N THR A 478 29.77 6.11 -14.85
CA THR A 478 29.35 6.60 -16.18
C THR A 478 30.18 5.97 -17.29
N LYS A 479 31.49 5.83 -17.08
CA LYS A 479 32.39 5.14 -18.01
C LYS A 479 32.02 3.66 -18.15
N GLU A 480 31.82 2.96 -17.03
CA GLU A 480 31.41 1.55 -17.05
C GLU A 480 30.02 1.34 -17.70
N LEU A 481 29.07 2.25 -17.49
CA LEU A 481 27.80 2.21 -18.20
C LEU A 481 27.93 2.42 -19.71
N SER A 482 28.90 3.23 -20.14
CA SER A 482 29.12 3.53 -21.54
C SER A 482 29.97 2.47 -22.27
N THR A 483 30.54 1.50 -21.56
CA THR A 483 31.39 0.44 -22.10
C THR A 483 30.55 -0.80 -22.40
N PRO A 484 30.59 -1.40 -23.61
CA PRO A 484 29.75 -2.57 -23.94
C PRO A 484 30.17 -3.87 -23.25
N ARG A 485 31.42 -3.98 -22.79
CA ARG A 485 31.90 -5.18 -22.09
C ARG A 485 31.24 -5.41 -20.75
N PRO A 486 31.04 -6.66 -20.32
CA PRO A 486 30.67 -6.95 -18.94
C PRO A 486 31.82 -6.56 -17.99
N LEU A 487 31.49 -6.06 -16.80
CA LEU A 487 32.46 -5.72 -15.78
C LEU A 487 33.00 -6.99 -15.09
N VAL A 488 32.14 -7.99 -14.92
CA VAL A 488 32.40 -9.21 -14.17
C VAL A 488 32.41 -10.41 -15.13
N ALA A 489 33.39 -11.29 -15.01
CA ALA A 489 33.40 -12.57 -15.71
C ALA A 489 32.30 -13.49 -15.17
N THR A 490 31.77 -14.38 -16.01
CA THR A 490 30.66 -15.25 -15.69
C THR A 490 30.98 -16.25 -14.58
N ASP A 491 32.25 -16.58 -14.41
CA ASP A 491 32.82 -17.54 -13.46
C ASP A 491 33.48 -16.89 -12.24
N ALA A 492 33.37 -15.57 -12.09
CA ALA A 492 33.91 -14.85 -10.94
C ALA A 492 33.18 -15.26 -9.65
N HIS A 493 33.97 -15.49 -8.60
CA HIS A 493 33.47 -15.86 -7.27
C HIS A 493 33.46 -14.65 -6.34
N PHE A 494 32.33 -14.43 -5.68
CA PHE A 494 32.12 -13.34 -4.74
C PHE A 494 31.55 -13.86 -3.42
N SER A 495 31.53 -13.00 -2.41
CA SER A 495 30.80 -13.24 -1.17
C SER A 495 29.34 -13.62 -1.44
N ILE A 496 28.70 -14.22 -0.43
CA ILE A 496 27.27 -14.57 -0.52
C ILE A 496 26.45 -13.31 -0.81
N GLU A 497 26.77 -12.21 -0.14
CA GLU A 497 26.05 -10.94 -0.24
C GLU A 497 26.14 -10.32 -1.63
N THR A 498 27.30 -10.30 -2.24
CA THR A 498 27.50 -9.77 -3.60
C THR A 498 26.87 -10.68 -4.64
N THR A 499 27.02 -12.01 -4.48
CA THR A 499 26.39 -13.01 -5.33
C THR A 499 24.87 -12.89 -5.30
N GLU A 500 24.26 -12.73 -4.12
CA GLU A 500 22.83 -12.51 -3.95
C GLU A 500 22.38 -11.22 -4.66
N THR A 501 23.15 -10.13 -4.49
CA THR A 501 22.86 -8.85 -5.13
C THR A 501 22.82 -8.97 -6.67
N LEU A 502 23.80 -9.67 -7.27
CA LEU A 502 23.83 -9.92 -8.71
C LEU A 502 22.69 -10.86 -9.17
N ASN A 503 22.36 -11.88 -8.37
CA ASN A 503 21.32 -12.84 -8.69
C ASN A 503 19.92 -12.21 -8.73
N VAL A 504 19.67 -11.17 -7.94
CA VAL A 504 18.42 -10.41 -8.02
C VAL A 504 18.18 -9.86 -9.43
N PHE A 505 19.20 -9.26 -10.04
CA PHE A 505 19.09 -8.74 -11.40
C PHE A 505 18.94 -9.85 -12.45
N ARG A 506 19.63 -10.99 -12.30
CA ARG A 506 19.51 -12.15 -13.18
C ARG A 506 18.10 -12.74 -13.13
N VAL A 507 17.53 -12.93 -11.93
CA VAL A 507 16.14 -13.40 -11.74
C VAL A 507 15.15 -12.40 -12.33
N THR A 508 15.41 -11.11 -12.17
CA THR A 508 14.56 -10.06 -12.75
C THR A 508 14.52 -10.15 -14.27
N ARG A 509 15.68 -10.24 -14.93
CA ARG A 509 15.74 -10.41 -16.38
C ARG A 509 14.94 -11.62 -16.83
N ARG A 510 15.18 -12.75 -16.20
CA ARG A 510 14.48 -13.98 -16.50
C ARG A 510 12.96 -13.85 -16.33
N ALA A 511 12.50 -13.17 -15.28
CA ALA A 511 11.07 -12.94 -15.05
C ALA A 511 10.43 -12.09 -16.16
N LEU A 512 11.14 -11.07 -16.63
CA LEU A 512 10.68 -10.23 -17.74
C LEU A 512 10.59 -10.98 -19.08
N GLU A 513 11.46 -11.97 -19.29
CA GLU A 513 11.46 -12.81 -20.48
C GLU A 513 10.47 -13.96 -20.42
N GLU A 514 10.25 -14.58 -19.24
CA GLU A 514 9.49 -15.82 -19.10
C GLU A 514 8.09 -15.67 -18.49
N ILE A 515 7.85 -14.64 -17.66
CA ILE A 515 6.57 -14.43 -16.96
C ILE A 515 5.75 -13.33 -17.66
N SER A 516 6.24 -12.09 -17.65
CA SER A 516 5.63 -10.95 -18.35
C SER A 516 6.65 -9.81 -18.47
N PRO A 517 6.65 -9.06 -19.58
CA PRO A 517 7.54 -7.90 -19.77
C PRO A 517 7.37 -6.79 -18.73
N ASP A 518 6.24 -6.74 -18.07
CA ASP A 518 5.89 -5.74 -17.05
C ASP A 518 5.84 -6.30 -15.62
N ALA A 519 6.28 -7.54 -15.41
CA ALA A 519 6.26 -8.20 -14.10
C ALA A 519 7.08 -7.44 -13.05
N VAL A 520 8.19 -6.80 -13.46
CA VAL A 520 9.04 -5.91 -12.67
C VAL A 520 9.32 -4.65 -13.47
N ARG A 521 8.93 -3.49 -12.95
CA ARG A 521 9.15 -2.21 -13.67
C ARG A 521 10.15 -1.30 -12.97
N THR A 522 10.16 -1.29 -11.64
CA THR A 522 10.90 -0.32 -10.84
C THR A 522 11.81 -1.03 -9.84
N TYR A 523 13.05 -0.57 -9.77
CA TYR A 523 13.98 -0.87 -8.69
C TYR A 523 14.15 0.38 -7.81
N ILE A 524 13.80 0.28 -6.54
CA ILE A 524 13.84 1.37 -5.57
C ILE A 524 15.15 1.29 -4.79
N VAL A 525 15.85 2.40 -4.70
CA VAL A 525 17.09 2.53 -3.94
C VAL A 525 16.79 3.26 -2.64
N SER A 526 16.76 2.54 -1.51
CA SER A 526 16.55 3.14 -0.19
C SER A 526 17.79 3.89 0.26
N MET A 527 17.57 4.94 1.06
CA MET A 527 18.64 5.81 1.58
C MET A 527 19.53 6.36 0.47
N THR A 528 18.91 6.82 -0.61
CA THR A 528 19.61 7.54 -1.68
C THR A 528 20.05 8.90 -1.17
N ARG A 529 21.34 9.17 -1.25
CA ARG A 529 21.97 10.42 -0.81
C ARG A 529 22.74 11.10 -1.93
N GLU A 530 23.31 10.31 -2.84
CA GLU A 530 24.19 10.77 -3.90
C GLU A 530 23.80 10.18 -5.27
N VAL A 531 24.33 10.77 -6.32
CA VAL A 531 24.11 10.31 -7.71
C VAL A 531 24.68 8.92 -7.93
N SER A 532 25.84 8.63 -7.31
CA SER A 532 26.50 7.32 -7.42
C SER A 532 25.65 6.18 -6.91
N ASP A 533 24.75 6.41 -5.93
CA ASP A 533 23.82 5.38 -5.43
C ASP A 533 22.89 4.84 -6.52
N MET A 534 22.48 5.72 -7.44
CA MET A 534 21.62 5.36 -8.58
C MET A 534 22.39 4.69 -9.71
N LEU A 535 23.56 5.24 -10.05
CA LEU A 535 24.39 4.71 -11.12
C LEU A 535 24.97 3.34 -10.78
N ALA A 536 25.25 3.07 -9.50
CA ALA A 536 25.71 1.77 -9.00
C ALA A 536 24.74 0.65 -9.35
N VAL A 537 23.45 0.87 -9.12
CA VAL A 537 22.39 -0.09 -9.46
C VAL A 537 22.36 -0.37 -10.97
N LEU A 538 22.55 0.66 -11.80
CA LEU A 538 22.55 0.51 -13.25
C LEU A 538 23.75 -0.32 -13.75
N VAL A 539 24.94 -0.11 -13.16
CA VAL A 539 26.12 -0.91 -13.48
C VAL A 539 25.90 -2.38 -13.12
N LEU A 540 25.31 -2.67 -11.95
CA LEU A 540 24.97 -4.02 -11.52
C LEU A 540 23.87 -4.65 -12.40
N ALA A 541 22.85 -3.88 -12.76
CA ALA A 541 21.77 -4.33 -13.65
C ALA A 541 22.27 -4.63 -15.07
N LYS A 542 23.24 -3.88 -15.55
CA LYS A 542 23.92 -4.12 -16.84
C LYS A 542 24.60 -5.50 -16.86
N GLN A 543 25.18 -5.96 -15.75
CA GLN A 543 25.78 -7.29 -15.67
C GLN A 543 24.79 -8.43 -15.93
N ALA A 544 23.52 -8.21 -15.67
CA ALA A 544 22.43 -9.13 -15.97
C ALA A 544 21.79 -8.89 -17.35
N GLY A 545 22.24 -7.89 -18.09
CA GLY A 545 21.66 -7.51 -19.38
C GLY A 545 20.27 -6.86 -19.28
N LEU A 546 19.92 -6.26 -18.11
CA LEU A 546 18.69 -5.48 -17.95
C LEU A 546 18.81 -4.07 -18.52
N VAL A 547 20.02 -3.61 -18.70
CA VAL A 547 20.36 -2.29 -19.23
C VAL A 547 21.42 -2.49 -20.30
N ASP A 548 21.19 -1.94 -21.50
CA ASP A 548 22.17 -1.87 -22.58
C ASP A 548 22.46 -0.40 -22.89
N CYS A 549 23.67 0.01 -22.60
CA CYS A 549 24.09 1.41 -22.67
C CYS A 549 25.08 1.69 -23.83
N GLY A 550 25.24 0.81 -24.82
CA GLY A 550 26.33 1.08 -25.79
C GLY A 550 26.35 0.37 -27.12
N LEU A 551 25.59 -0.63 -27.37
CA LEU A 551 25.59 -1.25 -28.70
C LEU A 551 24.59 -0.51 -29.61
N ARG A 552 25.16 0.08 -30.69
CA ARG A 552 24.37 0.56 -31.83
C ARG A 552 23.73 -0.67 -32.51
N ILE A 553 22.40 -0.72 -32.52
CA ILE A 553 21.64 -1.63 -33.40
C ILE A 553 21.92 -1.31 -34.89
N ALA A 554 22.71 -0.27 -35.20
CA ALA A 554 23.06 0.14 -36.55
C ALA A 554 23.84 -0.92 -37.38
N ASP A 555 24.44 -1.90 -36.73
CA ASP A 555 25.28 -2.91 -37.45
C ASP A 555 24.54 -4.24 -37.75
N CYS A 556 23.26 -4.37 -37.35
CA CYS A 556 22.47 -5.59 -37.57
C CYS A 556 21.52 -5.53 -38.78
N GLY A 557 21.67 -4.57 -39.68
CA GLY A 557 20.99 -4.59 -40.98
C GLY A 557 19.45 -4.43 -40.96
N PHE A 558 18.86 -4.02 -39.85
CA PHE A 558 17.45 -3.67 -39.76
C PHE A 558 17.26 -2.19 -40.02
N THR A 559 16.72 -1.88 -41.18
CA THR A 559 16.34 -0.52 -41.59
C THR A 559 15.38 0.09 -40.54
N GLU A 560 15.72 1.31 -40.13
CA GLU A 560 14.87 2.16 -39.30
C GLU A 560 13.45 2.27 -39.90
N SER A 561 12.51 1.53 -39.41
CA SER A 561 11.12 1.98 -39.44
C SER A 561 10.94 2.89 -38.23
N ARG A 562 11.01 4.19 -38.46
CA ARG A 562 10.49 5.22 -37.56
C ARG A 562 8.99 5.03 -37.44
N SER A 563 8.55 4.02 -36.74
CA SER A 563 7.17 3.87 -36.28
C SER A 563 7.07 4.50 -34.91
N ASN A 564 6.34 5.58 -34.86
CA ASN A 564 5.80 6.24 -33.70
C ASN A 564 5.40 5.19 -32.62
N PRO A 565 5.92 5.23 -31.37
CA PRO A 565 5.67 4.20 -30.36
C PRO A 565 4.24 4.18 -29.81
N GLN A 566 3.34 4.92 -30.39
CA GLN A 566 1.90 4.81 -30.11
C GLN A 566 1.31 3.75 -31.04
N SER A 567 1.42 2.47 -30.64
CA SER A 567 0.54 1.45 -31.22
C SER A 567 -0.91 1.85 -30.94
N ALA A 568 -1.81 1.59 -31.87
CA ALA A 568 -3.23 1.88 -31.73
C ALA A 568 -3.92 1.25 -30.49
N THR A 569 -3.21 0.41 -29.74
CA THR A 569 -3.64 -0.30 -28.54
C THR A 569 -3.30 0.41 -27.22
N GLY A 570 -2.55 1.54 -27.24
CA GLY A 570 -2.13 2.25 -26.02
C GLY A 570 -1.17 1.46 -25.12
N LEU A 571 -0.79 0.25 -25.50
CA LEU A 571 0.14 -0.60 -24.76
C LEU A 571 1.59 -0.21 -25.12
N GLN A 572 2.33 0.31 -24.14
CA GLN A 572 3.71 0.72 -24.33
C GLN A 572 4.61 -0.51 -24.46
N ILE A 573 5.12 -0.76 -25.66
CA ILE A 573 6.20 -1.72 -25.89
C ILE A 573 7.50 -0.98 -25.65
N TRP A 574 8.24 -1.36 -24.61
CA TRP A 574 9.51 -0.75 -24.27
C TRP A 574 10.63 -1.27 -25.16
N PRO A 575 11.58 -0.40 -25.57
CA PRO A 575 12.81 -0.85 -26.22
C PRO A 575 13.56 -1.84 -25.35
N GLN A 576 14.20 -2.84 -25.93
CA GLN A 576 14.96 -3.86 -25.19
C GLN A 576 16.18 -3.31 -24.44
N SER A 577 16.61 -2.10 -24.76
CA SER A 577 17.80 -1.44 -24.20
C SER A 577 17.65 -0.98 -22.73
N ALA A 578 16.43 -0.95 -22.17
CA ALA A 578 16.21 -0.60 -20.77
C ALA A 578 14.95 -1.31 -20.24
N MET A 579 15.14 -2.42 -19.56
CA MET A 579 14.03 -3.26 -19.10
C MET A 579 13.42 -2.79 -17.76
N ILE A 580 14.18 -2.06 -16.91
CA ILE A 580 13.76 -1.56 -15.61
C ILE A 580 14.03 -0.06 -15.46
N SER A 581 13.25 0.61 -14.64
CA SER A 581 13.47 1.98 -14.18
C SER A 581 14.05 1.98 -12.77
N ILE A 582 14.86 2.99 -12.44
CA ILE A 582 15.41 3.15 -11.09
C ILE A 582 14.69 4.32 -10.41
N ALA A 583 14.27 4.13 -9.18
CA ALA A 583 13.60 5.14 -8.36
C ALA A 583 14.43 5.40 -7.09
N PRO A 584 14.96 6.62 -6.89
CA PRO A 584 15.55 7.00 -5.62
C PRO A 584 14.47 7.12 -4.55
N LEU A 585 14.80 6.77 -3.32
CA LEU A 585 13.95 7.01 -2.14
C LEU A 585 14.68 7.94 -1.19
N PHE A 586 14.11 9.13 -0.99
CA PHE A 586 14.58 10.14 -0.04
C PHE A 586 13.78 10.01 1.26
N GLU A 587 14.44 9.69 2.37
CA GLU A 587 13.79 9.21 3.60
C GLU A 587 13.90 10.18 4.78
N THR A 588 15.06 10.83 4.98
CA THR A 588 15.27 11.79 6.08
C THR A 588 14.90 13.21 5.68
N ILE A 589 14.84 14.13 6.67
CA ILE A 589 14.62 15.54 6.39
C ILE A 589 15.74 16.10 5.49
N ASP A 590 16.99 15.73 5.78
CA ASP A 590 18.14 16.18 4.98
C ASP A 590 18.12 15.60 3.56
N ASP A 591 17.72 14.32 3.39
CA ASP A 591 17.59 13.71 2.07
C ASP A 591 16.51 14.44 1.24
N LEU A 592 15.37 14.78 1.85
CA LEU A 592 14.29 15.53 1.17
C LEU A 592 14.74 16.93 0.71
N ARG A 593 15.55 17.62 1.51
CA ARG A 593 16.12 18.93 1.17
C ARG A 593 17.10 18.86 0.03
N ARG A 594 17.93 17.81 -0.01
CA ARG A 594 18.97 17.59 -1.05
C ARG A 594 18.42 16.91 -2.32
N ALA A 595 17.23 16.30 -2.26
CA ALA A 595 16.65 15.55 -3.38
C ALA A 595 16.63 16.32 -4.71
N PRO A 596 16.30 17.62 -4.79
CA PRO A 596 16.32 18.38 -6.02
C PRO A 596 17.74 18.47 -6.63
N GLU A 597 18.77 18.68 -5.81
CA GLU A 597 20.16 18.77 -6.25
C GLU A 597 20.67 17.43 -6.80
N VAL A 598 20.41 16.34 -6.09
CA VAL A 598 20.78 14.99 -6.53
C VAL A 598 20.12 14.67 -7.87
N MET A 599 18.81 14.99 -8.02
CA MET A 599 18.10 14.73 -9.27
C MET A 599 18.57 15.64 -10.41
N GLU A 600 18.95 16.88 -10.15
CA GLU A 600 19.52 17.78 -11.17
C GLU A 600 20.82 17.21 -11.74
N ARG A 601 21.78 16.85 -10.86
CA ARG A 601 23.04 16.22 -11.26
C ARG A 601 22.83 14.89 -11.99
N LEU A 602 21.82 14.11 -11.60
CA LEU A 602 21.48 12.85 -12.27
C LEU A 602 20.94 13.09 -13.67
N PHE A 603 20.11 14.11 -13.87
CA PHE A 603 19.56 14.49 -15.18
C PHE A 603 20.58 15.18 -16.10
N GLU A 604 21.73 15.57 -15.59
CA GLU A 604 22.88 16.02 -16.39
C GLU A 604 23.78 14.86 -16.86
N ASN A 605 23.63 13.65 -16.26
CA ASN A 605 24.45 12.50 -16.59
C ASN A 605 24.04 11.87 -17.96
N PRO A 606 24.93 11.81 -18.95
CA PRO A 606 24.59 11.37 -20.31
C PRO A 606 24.21 9.88 -20.41
N ALA A 607 24.78 9.03 -19.56
CA ALA A 607 24.41 7.60 -19.52
C ALA A 607 23.01 7.41 -18.95
N TYR A 608 22.69 8.17 -17.90
CA TYR A 608 21.36 8.14 -17.29
C TYR A 608 20.26 8.68 -18.20
N LEU A 609 20.53 9.78 -18.93
CA LEU A 609 19.57 10.35 -19.89
C LEU A 609 19.22 9.36 -21.01
N ARG A 610 20.19 8.58 -21.49
CA ARG A 610 19.92 7.52 -22.50
C ARG A 610 18.99 6.46 -21.97
N LEU A 611 19.21 5.99 -20.75
CA LEU A 611 18.31 5.05 -20.07
C LEU A 611 16.90 5.64 -19.92
N LEU A 612 16.80 6.87 -19.46
CA LEU A 612 15.55 7.56 -19.23
C LEU A 612 14.76 7.75 -20.54
N ALA A 613 15.46 8.10 -21.64
CA ALA A 613 14.86 8.18 -22.97
C ALA A 613 14.29 6.83 -23.44
N ALA A 614 15.02 5.73 -23.20
CA ALA A 614 14.55 4.38 -23.51
C ALA A 614 13.31 3.97 -22.69
N ARG A 615 13.05 4.64 -21.56
CA ARG A 615 11.88 4.45 -20.69
C ARG A 615 10.80 5.54 -20.87
N GLY A 616 10.84 6.28 -22.00
CA GLY A 616 9.83 7.29 -22.36
C GLY A 616 9.96 8.60 -21.59
N ASN A 617 11.15 8.95 -21.12
CA ASN A 617 11.46 10.14 -20.32
C ASN A 617 10.60 10.28 -19.04
N LEU A 618 10.21 9.15 -18.43
CA LEU A 618 9.46 9.12 -17.17
C LEU A 618 10.40 8.75 -16.02
N GLN A 619 10.64 9.69 -15.11
CA GLN A 619 11.34 9.46 -13.85
C GLN A 619 10.37 9.23 -12.71
N GLU A 620 10.58 8.17 -11.96
CA GLU A 620 9.92 7.93 -10.67
C GLU A 620 10.85 8.34 -9.52
N VAL A 621 10.31 9.08 -8.56
CA VAL A 621 11.01 9.46 -7.32
C VAL A 621 10.12 9.13 -6.14
N MET A 622 10.64 8.35 -5.21
CA MET A 622 9.93 8.00 -3.99
C MET A 622 10.30 8.94 -2.84
N ILE A 623 9.30 9.38 -2.11
CA ILE A 623 9.42 10.23 -0.93
C ILE A 623 8.92 9.52 0.31
N GLY A 624 9.77 9.51 1.37
CA GLY A 624 9.55 8.76 2.59
C GLY A 624 8.82 9.57 3.66
N TYR A 625 7.66 9.08 4.09
CA TYR A 625 6.81 9.74 5.09
C TYR A 625 7.11 9.28 6.53
N SER A 626 7.33 7.98 6.70
CA SER A 626 7.50 7.39 8.04
C SER A 626 8.83 7.76 8.67
N ASP A 627 9.92 7.66 7.90
CA ASP A 627 11.26 7.93 8.37
C ASP A 627 11.50 9.43 8.53
N SER A 628 11.01 10.29 7.63
CA SER A 628 11.04 11.74 7.80
C SER A 628 10.24 12.22 9.00
N SER A 629 9.08 11.61 9.29
CA SER A 629 8.29 11.94 10.48
C SER A 629 8.98 11.49 11.77
N LYS A 630 9.70 10.37 11.77
CA LYS A 630 10.53 9.93 12.89
C LYS A 630 11.74 10.84 13.10
N ASP A 631 12.34 11.35 12.02
CA ASP A 631 13.51 12.22 12.05
C ASP A 631 13.21 13.65 12.50
N GLY A 632 12.16 14.27 11.95
CA GLY A 632 11.86 15.70 12.15
C GLY A 632 10.50 16.03 12.80
N GLY A 633 9.67 15.04 13.13
CA GLY A 633 8.30 15.24 13.59
C GLY A 633 7.31 15.51 12.47
N ILE A 634 6.02 15.40 12.77
CA ILE A 634 4.94 15.42 11.76
C ILE A 634 4.83 16.74 11.00
N LEU A 635 5.03 17.88 11.67
CA LEU A 635 4.86 19.19 11.06
C LEU A 635 5.98 19.49 10.07
N THR A 636 7.23 19.28 10.48
CA THR A 636 8.41 19.42 9.61
C THR A 636 8.38 18.42 8.45
N SER A 637 8.14 17.15 8.74
CA SER A 637 8.04 16.12 7.70
C SER A 637 6.98 16.47 6.64
N SER A 638 5.80 16.94 7.07
CA SER A 638 4.75 17.34 6.13
C SER A 638 5.17 18.50 5.24
N TRP A 639 5.89 19.48 5.81
CA TRP A 639 6.35 20.66 5.09
C TRP A 639 7.49 20.31 4.10
N GLU A 640 8.51 19.60 4.55
CA GLU A 640 9.63 19.19 3.69
C GLU A 640 9.19 18.29 2.54
N LEU A 641 8.23 17.39 2.79
CA LEU A 641 7.59 16.60 1.74
C LEU A 641 6.84 17.47 0.72
N TYR A 642 6.17 18.54 1.17
CA TYR A 642 5.49 19.46 0.27
C TYR A 642 6.50 20.22 -0.60
N GLN A 643 7.57 20.73 -0.01
CA GLN A 643 8.63 21.44 -0.73
C GLN A 643 9.39 20.52 -1.70
N ALA A 644 9.79 19.34 -1.24
CA ALA A 644 10.50 18.38 -2.08
C ALA A 644 9.71 18.02 -3.35
N GLN A 645 8.39 17.82 -3.25
CA GLN A 645 7.53 17.56 -4.40
C GLN A 645 7.56 18.72 -5.42
N GLU A 646 7.46 19.94 -4.93
CA GLU A 646 7.43 21.13 -5.78
C GLU A 646 8.78 21.36 -6.45
N ASN A 647 9.87 21.23 -5.70
CA ASN A 647 11.24 21.43 -6.21
C ASN A 647 11.64 20.32 -7.19
N LEU A 648 11.34 19.05 -6.90
CA LEU A 648 11.57 17.92 -7.80
C LEU A 648 10.80 18.07 -9.12
N TRP A 649 9.55 18.53 -9.04
CA TRP A 649 8.78 18.83 -10.24
C TRP A 649 9.39 19.94 -11.09
N GLU A 650 9.91 21.00 -10.47
CA GLU A 650 10.55 22.11 -11.18
C GLU A 650 11.87 21.66 -11.85
N VAL A 651 12.68 20.83 -11.18
CA VAL A 651 13.87 20.22 -11.75
C VAL A 651 13.51 19.37 -12.98
N ALA A 652 12.59 18.43 -12.84
CA ALA A 652 12.15 17.57 -13.94
C ALA A 652 11.62 18.38 -15.14
N ARG A 653 10.82 19.43 -14.86
CA ARG A 653 10.27 20.33 -15.89
C ARG A 653 11.37 21.06 -16.67
N ARG A 654 12.43 21.52 -16.00
CA ARG A 654 13.57 22.21 -16.65
C ARG A 654 14.31 21.29 -17.63
N HIS A 655 14.41 20.01 -17.29
CA HIS A 655 15.06 18.99 -18.13
C HIS A 655 14.11 18.31 -19.14
N GLY A 656 12.84 18.71 -19.22
CA GLY A 656 11.86 18.09 -20.13
C GLY A 656 11.48 16.65 -19.78
N ILE A 657 11.65 16.27 -18.51
CA ILE A 657 11.40 14.92 -17.97
C ILE A 657 10.02 14.87 -17.31
N GLU A 658 9.25 13.85 -17.59
CA GLU A 658 8.01 13.57 -16.87
C GLU A 658 8.35 12.98 -15.50
N LEU A 659 7.76 13.54 -14.43
CA LEU A 659 7.95 13.07 -13.07
C LEU A 659 6.71 12.31 -12.58
N ARG A 660 6.92 11.12 -12.02
CA ARG A 660 5.92 10.40 -11.22
C ARG A 660 6.41 10.31 -9.78
N LEU A 661 5.67 10.94 -8.87
CA LEU A 661 5.97 10.84 -7.45
C LEU A 661 5.38 9.54 -6.89
N PHE A 662 6.22 8.83 -6.13
CA PHE A 662 5.83 7.66 -5.39
C PHE A 662 5.74 7.99 -3.90
N HIS A 663 4.52 8.03 -3.37
CA HIS A 663 4.24 8.41 -1.99
C HIS A 663 4.33 7.21 -1.05
N GLY A 664 5.41 7.15 -0.27
CA GLY A 664 5.63 6.13 0.77
C GLY A 664 4.80 6.35 2.02
N ARG A 665 3.47 6.56 1.86
CA ARG A 665 2.56 6.88 2.96
C ARG A 665 2.32 5.68 3.87
N GLY A 666 2.38 5.92 5.19
CA GLY A 666 1.98 4.93 6.19
C GLY A 666 0.47 4.88 6.44
N GLY A 667 0.01 3.94 7.27
CA GLY A 667 -1.41 3.82 7.63
C GLY A 667 -1.87 4.86 8.65
N THR A 668 -1.04 5.19 9.64
CA THR A 668 -1.34 6.15 10.70
C THR A 668 -0.83 7.56 10.37
N VAL A 669 -1.42 8.60 11.02
CA VAL A 669 -1.01 10.01 10.83
C VAL A 669 0.47 10.21 11.13
N GLY A 670 0.99 9.67 12.21
CA GLY A 670 2.42 9.75 12.56
C GLY A 670 3.38 9.10 11.54
N ARG A 671 2.84 8.49 10.49
CA ARG A 671 3.55 7.91 9.34
C ARG A 671 3.07 8.50 8.01
N GLY A 672 2.48 9.70 8.04
CA GLY A 672 1.92 10.37 6.86
C GLY A 672 0.59 9.80 6.36
N GLY A 673 -0.08 8.95 7.16
CA GLY A 673 -1.41 8.42 6.86
C GLY A 673 -2.52 9.47 6.96
N GLY A 674 -3.76 9.01 6.81
CA GLY A 674 -4.97 9.85 6.82
C GLY A 674 -5.80 9.66 5.55
N PRO A 675 -6.91 10.40 5.39
CA PRO A 675 -7.79 10.26 4.22
C PRO A 675 -7.04 10.48 2.91
N SER A 676 -6.95 9.46 2.05
CA SER A 676 -6.16 9.52 0.80
C SER A 676 -6.67 10.59 -0.16
N HIS A 677 -7.99 10.75 -0.28
CA HIS A 677 -8.61 11.78 -1.11
C HIS A 677 -8.16 13.20 -0.73
N GLU A 678 -8.26 13.56 0.55
CA GLU A 678 -7.87 14.89 1.05
C GLU A 678 -6.37 15.12 0.92
N ALA A 679 -5.57 14.08 1.15
CA ALA A 679 -4.12 14.16 1.01
C ALA A 679 -3.65 14.36 -0.44
N ILE A 680 -4.33 13.77 -1.43
CA ILE A 680 -4.04 13.99 -2.85
C ILE A 680 -4.38 15.44 -3.23
N LEU A 681 -5.52 15.95 -2.79
CA LEU A 681 -5.93 17.35 -3.05
C LEU A 681 -5.06 18.38 -2.32
N ALA A 682 -4.36 17.98 -1.27
CA ALA A 682 -3.45 18.82 -0.48
C ALA A 682 -2.02 18.90 -1.04
N GLN A 683 -1.70 18.17 -2.10
CA GLN A 683 -0.38 18.22 -2.73
C GLN A 683 -0.11 19.55 -3.44
N PRO A 684 1.16 19.90 -3.69
CA PRO A 684 1.49 21.10 -4.45
C PRO A 684 0.83 21.08 -5.83
N PRO A 685 0.34 22.22 -6.31
CA PRO A 685 -0.24 22.28 -7.65
C PRO A 685 0.72 21.78 -8.74
N ALA A 686 0.20 21.06 -9.71
CA ALA A 686 0.92 20.48 -10.85
C ALA A 686 1.85 19.29 -10.53
N THR A 687 1.89 18.74 -9.32
CA THR A 687 2.73 17.58 -9.01
C THR A 687 2.04 16.25 -9.27
N VAL A 688 0.71 16.19 -9.32
CA VAL A 688 -0.06 14.95 -9.56
C VAL A 688 -0.16 14.59 -11.05
N ARG A 689 -0.48 15.53 -11.93
CA ARG A 689 -0.52 15.43 -13.41
C ARG A 689 -1.03 14.08 -13.97
N SER A 690 -2.20 13.65 -13.52
CA SER A 690 -2.88 12.40 -13.90
C SER A 690 -2.22 11.11 -13.40
N ARG A 691 -1.04 11.19 -12.76
CA ARG A 691 -0.27 10.03 -12.31
C ARG A 691 0.03 10.09 -10.84
N ILE A 692 -0.19 8.97 -10.15
CA ILE A 692 0.17 8.82 -8.74
C ILE A 692 0.51 7.36 -8.43
N LYS A 693 1.56 7.16 -7.63
CA LYS A 693 1.90 5.86 -7.05
C LYS A 693 1.92 6.00 -5.54
N ILE A 694 1.19 5.16 -4.82
CA ILE A 694 0.99 5.27 -3.37
C ILE A 694 1.10 3.90 -2.72
N THR A 695 1.89 3.80 -1.65
CA THR A 695 1.90 2.58 -0.82
C THR A 695 0.58 2.42 -0.06
N GLU A 696 0.05 1.20 -0.08
CA GLU A 696 -1.01 0.75 0.80
C GLU A 696 -0.39 -0.17 1.85
N GLN A 697 -0.45 0.27 3.10
CA GLN A 697 0.14 -0.46 4.23
C GLN A 697 -0.80 -1.58 4.70
N GLY A 698 -0.24 -2.67 5.26
CA GLY A 698 -1.02 -3.85 5.64
C GLY A 698 -2.26 -3.55 6.47
N GLU A 699 -2.15 -2.72 7.53
CA GLU A 699 -3.28 -2.31 8.37
C GLU A 699 -4.38 -1.54 7.63
N VAL A 700 -4.07 -0.95 6.48
CA VAL A 700 -5.02 -0.21 5.65
C VAL A 700 -5.61 -1.10 4.56
N ILE A 701 -4.85 -2.08 4.08
CA ILE A 701 -5.28 -3.01 3.02
C ILE A 701 -6.54 -3.75 3.46
N SER A 702 -6.55 -4.34 4.65
CA SER A 702 -7.73 -5.05 5.19
C SER A 702 -8.94 -4.13 5.32
N SER A 703 -8.77 -2.88 5.77
CA SER A 703 -9.86 -1.94 5.92
C SER A 703 -10.40 -1.37 4.61
N LYS A 704 -9.58 -1.34 3.54
CA LYS A 704 -9.95 -0.78 2.23
C LYS A 704 -10.43 -1.85 1.24
N TYR A 705 -9.89 -3.08 1.32
CA TYR A 705 -10.03 -4.07 0.24
C TYR A 705 -10.62 -5.42 0.70
N SER A 706 -11.08 -5.54 1.96
CA SER A 706 -11.71 -6.78 2.44
C SER A 706 -13.09 -7.05 1.85
N LEU A 707 -13.85 -5.99 1.51
CA LEU A 707 -15.18 -6.07 0.93
C LEU A 707 -15.24 -5.35 -0.41
N PRO A 708 -15.92 -5.91 -1.44
CA PRO A 708 -15.97 -5.34 -2.80
C PRO A 708 -16.47 -3.88 -2.85
N GLU A 709 -17.55 -3.57 -2.13
CA GLU A 709 -18.15 -2.23 -2.15
C GLU A 709 -17.26 -1.19 -1.45
N ILE A 710 -16.51 -1.60 -0.41
CA ILE A 710 -15.55 -0.72 0.27
C ILE A 710 -14.32 -0.50 -0.62
N ALA A 711 -13.85 -1.55 -1.31
CA ALA A 711 -12.76 -1.46 -2.27
C ALA A 711 -13.12 -0.51 -3.44
N LEU A 712 -14.31 -0.70 -4.00
CA LEU A 712 -14.85 0.17 -5.04
C LEU A 712 -14.87 1.65 -4.59
N ARG A 713 -15.37 1.91 -3.36
CA ARG A 713 -15.41 3.27 -2.81
C ARG A 713 -14.00 3.85 -2.59
N SER A 714 -13.06 3.05 -2.12
CA SER A 714 -11.68 3.49 -1.88
C SER A 714 -10.96 3.85 -3.18
N LEU A 715 -11.10 3.03 -4.21
CA LEU A 715 -10.56 3.30 -5.53
C LEU A 715 -11.25 4.50 -6.21
N GLU A 716 -12.59 4.61 -6.08
CA GLU A 716 -13.36 5.76 -6.58
C GLU A 716 -12.86 7.08 -6.00
N LEU A 717 -12.68 7.16 -4.66
CA LEU A 717 -12.19 8.35 -3.98
C LEU A 717 -10.79 8.76 -4.45
N THR A 718 -9.91 7.79 -4.67
CA THR A 718 -8.56 8.04 -5.16
C THR A 718 -8.59 8.54 -6.61
N THR A 719 -9.37 7.89 -7.46
CA THR A 719 -9.54 8.27 -8.87
C THR A 719 -10.10 9.68 -9.00
N ALA A 720 -11.14 9.99 -8.27
CA ALA A 720 -11.78 11.31 -8.25
C ALA A 720 -10.79 12.41 -7.79
N ALA A 721 -10.00 12.15 -6.75
CA ALA A 721 -8.99 13.09 -6.26
C ALA A 721 -7.87 13.35 -7.28
N VAL A 722 -7.39 12.29 -7.95
CA VAL A 722 -6.33 12.43 -8.98
C VAL A 722 -6.84 13.23 -10.17
N ILE A 723 -8.06 12.97 -10.65
CA ILE A 723 -8.66 13.75 -11.75
C ILE A 723 -8.79 15.22 -11.34
N ALA A 724 -9.33 15.51 -10.15
CA ALA A 724 -9.48 16.87 -9.66
C ALA A 724 -8.14 17.60 -9.51
N ALA A 725 -7.14 16.96 -8.91
CA ALA A 725 -5.82 17.55 -8.68
C ALA A 725 -5.03 17.80 -9.97
N SER A 726 -5.39 17.11 -11.08
CA SER A 726 -4.68 17.19 -12.35
C SER A 726 -5.18 18.33 -13.26
N LEU A 727 -6.37 18.84 -13.00
CA LEU A 727 -6.89 19.96 -13.76
C LEU A 727 -6.27 21.29 -13.31
N PRO A 728 -6.11 22.26 -14.24
CA PRO A 728 -5.54 23.56 -13.90
C PRO A 728 -6.38 24.29 -12.85
N HIS A 729 -5.80 24.56 -11.71
CA HIS A 729 -6.45 25.35 -10.65
C HIS A 729 -6.41 26.84 -11.00
N LYS A 730 -7.49 27.57 -10.74
CA LYS A 730 -7.49 29.03 -10.89
C LYS A 730 -6.39 29.66 -10.02
N LYS A 731 -5.60 30.55 -10.62
CA LYS A 731 -4.48 31.27 -9.99
C LYS A 731 -4.90 32.24 -8.84
N LYS A 732 -5.95 31.90 -8.06
CA LYS A 732 -6.59 32.82 -7.13
C LYS A 732 -5.67 33.38 -6.03
N HIS A 733 -4.52 32.76 -5.70
CA HIS A 733 -3.76 33.15 -4.52
C HIS A 733 -2.23 33.08 -4.66
N LYS A 734 -1.62 33.30 -5.82
CA LYS A 734 -0.16 33.19 -5.97
C LYS A 734 0.65 34.02 -4.95
N ARG A 735 0.27 35.29 -4.72
CA ARG A 735 0.96 36.16 -3.73
C ARG A 735 0.73 35.72 -2.28
N GLN A 736 -0.47 35.24 -1.97
CA GLN A 736 -0.81 34.70 -0.65
C GLN A 736 -0.08 33.41 -0.36
N LEU A 737 0.00 32.51 -1.36
CA LEU A 737 0.71 31.22 -1.23
C LEU A 737 2.21 31.40 -0.92
N ALA A 738 2.88 32.35 -1.58
CA ALA A 738 4.29 32.64 -1.27
C ALA A 738 4.47 33.07 0.19
N ARG A 739 3.60 33.95 0.68
CA ARG A 739 3.62 34.40 2.08
C ARG A 739 3.31 33.26 3.05
N TRP A 740 2.36 32.38 2.72
CA TRP A 740 2.03 31.21 3.54
C TRP A 740 3.20 30.21 3.62
N LYS A 741 3.94 30.04 2.52
CA LYS A 741 5.15 29.20 2.49
C LYS A 741 6.24 29.76 3.39
N GLU A 742 6.51 31.08 3.35
CA GLU A 742 7.47 31.74 4.26
C GLU A 742 7.10 31.52 5.74
N VAL A 743 5.81 31.56 6.05
CA VAL A 743 5.31 31.30 7.40
C VAL A 743 5.51 29.86 7.79
N MET A 744 5.21 28.92 6.88
CA MET A 744 5.40 27.48 7.14
C MET A 744 6.87 27.13 7.32
N GLU A 745 7.78 27.75 6.55
CA GLU A 745 9.21 27.55 6.72
C GLU A 745 9.64 27.85 8.15
N ARG A 746 9.30 29.03 8.65
CA ARG A 746 9.64 29.45 10.02
C ARG A 746 9.03 28.57 11.11
N ILE A 747 7.78 28.13 10.90
CA ILE A 747 7.11 27.23 11.83
C ILE A 747 7.77 25.84 11.79
N SER A 748 8.13 25.36 10.61
CA SER A 748 8.80 24.07 10.41
C SER A 748 10.18 24.02 11.03
N GLU A 749 10.99 25.08 10.86
CA GLU A 749 12.32 25.19 11.50
C GLU A 749 12.22 25.13 13.04
N ASN A 750 11.27 25.87 13.62
CA ASN A 750 11.04 25.83 15.07
C ASN A 750 10.52 24.45 15.53
N ALA A 751 9.63 23.85 14.76
CA ALA A 751 9.13 22.50 15.05
C ALA A 751 10.25 21.46 15.00
N PHE A 752 11.15 21.53 14.00
CA PHE A 752 12.30 20.65 13.87
C PHE A 752 13.25 20.76 15.06
N ALA A 753 13.65 21.99 15.40
CA ALA A 753 14.52 22.24 16.55
C ALA A 753 13.87 21.75 17.86
N THR A 754 12.58 22.03 18.05
CA THR A 754 11.84 21.57 19.22
C THR A 754 11.72 20.05 19.28
N TYR A 755 11.40 19.39 18.17
CA TYR A 755 11.32 17.94 18.10
C TYR A 755 12.66 17.28 18.43
N ARG A 756 13.77 17.76 17.87
CA ARG A 756 15.12 17.25 18.16
C ARG A 756 15.47 17.42 19.63
N ARG A 757 15.18 18.57 20.23
CA ARG A 757 15.38 18.82 21.65
C ARG A 757 14.64 17.81 22.51
N PHE A 758 13.37 17.50 22.21
CA PHE A 758 12.61 16.48 22.92
C PHE A 758 13.21 15.08 22.75
N VAL A 759 13.43 14.68 21.50
CA VAL A 759 13.69 13.27 21.16
C VAL A 759 15.16 12.90 21.22
N ARG A 760 16.09 13.84 20.92
CA ARG A 760 17.51 13.58 20.80
C ARG A 760 18.33 14.15 21.96
N GLU A 761 17.93 15.32 22.48
CA GLU A 761 18.73 16.05 23.46
C GLU A 761 18.23 15.86 24.90
N THR A 762 16.96 15.44 25.09
CA THR A 762 16.44 15.17 26.43
C THR A 762 17.01 13.86 26.96
N GLU A 763 17.82 13.98 28.01
CA GLU A 763 18.43 12.84 28.69
C GLU A 763 17.38 11.83 29.18
N GLY A 764 17.58 10.54 28.84
CA GLY A 764 16.70 9.43 29.21
C GLY A 764 15.39 9.36 28.45
N PHE A 765 15.21 10.13 27.35
CA PHE A 765 13.99 10.07 26.55
C PHE A 765 13.80 8.70 25.88
N TYR A 766 14.87 8.12 25.37
CA TYR A 766 14.83 6.78 24.79
C TYR A 766 14.53 5.71 25.86
N ASP A 767 15.11 5.83 27.03
CA ASP A 767 14.83 4.90 28.15
C ASP A 767 13.37 5.00 28.60
N TYR A 768 12.83 6.21 28.66
CA TYR A 768 11.40 6.41 28.90
C TYR A 768 10.54 5.73 27.84
N PHE A 769 10.88 5.87 26.57
CA PHE A 769 10.16 5.22 25.47
C PHE A 769 10.13 3.70 25.64
N ILE A 770 11.26 3.08 25.90
CA ILE A 770 11.37 1.63 26.12
C ILE A 770 10.54 1.21 27.35
N GLN A 771 10.63 1.97 28.44
CA GLN A 771 10.01 1.61 29.71
C GLN A 771 8.52 1.96 29.80
N ALA A 772 8.09 3.05 29.18
CA ALA A 772 6.70 3.53 29.21
C ALA A 772 5.84 3.06 28.03
N THR A 773 6.36 2.13 27.21
CA THR A 773 5.60 1.54 26.11
C THR A 773 5.83 0.02 26.06
N PRO A 774 4.97 -0.75 25.35
CA PRO A 774 5.18 -2.19 25.16
C PRO A 774 6.11 -2.50 23.97
N VAL A 775 7.05 -1.61 23.61
CA VAL A 775 7.86 -1.75 22.39
C VAL A 775 8.75 -3.00 22.41
N GLU A 776 9.20 -3.45 23.58
CA GLU A 776 9.99 -4.67 23.71
C GLU A 776 9.13 -5.91 23.47
N GLU A 777 7.90 -5.91 23.97
CA GLU A 777 6.94 -6.99 23.78
C GLU A 777 6.49 -7.09 22.31
N LEU A 778 6.45 -5.96 21.57
CA LEU A 778 6.14 -5.94 20.15
C LEU A 778 7.07 -6.81 19.30
N GLN A 779 8.31 -7.04 19.74
CA GLN A 779 9.27 -7.91 19.05
C GLN A 779 8.84 -9.39 19.04
N HIS A 780 8.02 -9.80 20.01
CA HIS A 780 7.48 -11.16 20.12
C HIS A 780 6.19 -11.37 19.30
N LEU A 781 5.61 -10.30 18.76
CA LEU A 781 4.50 -10.42 17.81
C LEU A 781 5.00 -11.04 16.50
N ARG A 782 4.51 -12.23 16.19
CA ARG A 782 4.84 -12.96 14.96
C ARG A 782 3.94 -12.49 13.80
N ILE A 783 4.00 -11.18 13.51
CA ILE A 783 3.07 -10.55 12.56
C ILE A 783 3.65 -10.54 11.15
N GLY A 784 4.97 -10.45 11.00
CA GLY A 784 5.62 -10.36 9.69
C GLY A 784 6.95 -11.10 9.62
N SER A 785 7.44 -11.32 8.41
CA SER A 785 8.74 -11.94 8.15
C SER A 785 9.93 -11.04 8.53
N ARG A 786 9.74 -9.70 8.48
CA ARG A 786 10.79 -8.69 8.64
C ARG A 786 11.20 -8.51 10.11
N PRO A 787 12.52 -8.50 10.45
CA PRO A 787 12.99 -8.19 11.80
C PRO A 787 12.61 -6.79 12.28
N ALA A 788 12.27 -6.65 13.57
CA ALA A 788 11.84 -5.37 14.16
C ALA A 788 12.96 -4.32 14.30
N LYS A 789 14.22 -4.73 14.50
CA LYS A 789 15.41 -3.86 14.58
C LYS A 789 16.33 -4.08 13.38
N ARG A 790 17.05 -3.01 12.97
CA ARG A 790 18.06 -3.08 11.90
C ARG A 790 19.31 -3.84 12.38
N LYS A 791 19.75 -3.60 13.64
CA LYS A 791 20.89 -4.31 14.28
C LYS A 791 20.45 -4.95 15.58
N LYS A 792 20.83 -6.21 15.80
CA LYS A 792 20.58 -6.89 17.07
C LYS A 792 21.37 -6.23 18.21
N GLY A 793 20.71 -5.99 19.35
CA GLY A 793 21.37 -5.47 20.55
C GLY A 793 21.61 -3.95 20.60
N SER A 794 21.30 -3.19 19.56
CA SER A 794 21.43 -1.74 19.59
C SER A 794 20.40 -1.07 20.51
N GLN A 795 20.87 -0.08 21.28
CA GLN A 795 20.06 0.77 22.17
C GLN A 795 19.92 2.20 21.63
N ASN A 796 20.11 2.39 20.32
CA ASN A 796 20.01 3.70 19.69
C ASN A 796 18.67 3.86 18.95
N LEU A 797 18.07 5.06 19.04
CA LEU A 797 16.86 5.44 18.32
C LEU A 797 17.02 5.33 16.80
N ASP A 798 18.23 5.55 16.27
CA ASP A 798 18.51 5.48 14.82
C ASP A 798 18.36 4.07 14.25
N ASP A 799 18.71 3.05 15.05
CA ASP A 799 18.57 1.65 14.68
C ASP A 799 17.13 1.13 14.84
N LEU A 800 16.27 1.88 15.52
CA LEU A 800 14.86 1.57 15.63
C LEU A 800 14.12 1.95 14.33
N ARG A 801 13.34 1.03 13.78
CA ARG A 801 12.50 1.31 12.60
C ARG A 801 11.33 2.25 12.95
N ALA A 802 10.83 2.98 11.97
CA ALA A 802 9.71 3.90 12.16
C ALA A 802 8.42 3.20 12.66
N ILE A 803 8.20 1.93 12.29
CA ILE A 803 7.02 1.18 12.70
C ILE A 803 6.98 0.91 14.20
N PRO A 804 7.98 0.25 14.82
CA PRO A 804 8.02 0.07 16.27
C PRO A 804 7.96 1.39 17.05
N TRP A 805 8.57 2.47 16.52
CA TRP A 805 8.49 3.81 17.10
C TRP A 805 7.04 4.28 17.20
N VAL A 806 6.32 4.32 16.08
CA VAL A 806 4.93 4.81 16.05
C VAL A 806 4.00 3.86 16.80
N PHE A 807 4.23 2.54 16.67
CA PHE A 807 3.37 1.53 17.28
C PHE A 807 3.47 1.54 18.81
N GLY A 808 4.68 1.63 19.39
CA GLY A 808 4.87 1.73 20.83
C GLY A 808 4.12 2.93 21.43
N TRP A 809 4.26 4.12 20.83
CA TRP A 809 3.53 5.31 21.26
C TRP A 809 2.01 5.22 21.06
N THR A 810 1.55 4.49 20.07
CA THR A 810 0.13 4.25 19.82
C THR A 810 -0.47 3.35 20.89
N GLN A 811 0.20 2.25 21.21
CA GLN A 811 -0.25 1.30 22.23
C GLN A 811 -0.33 1.94 23.63
N SER A 812 0.64 2.77 23.97
CA SER A 812 0.65 3.49 25.27
C SER A 812 -0.24 4.73 25.32
N ARG A 813 -1.07 4.98 24.27
CA ARG A 813 -2.03 6.09 24.16
C ARG A 813 -1.40 7.49 24.16
N HIS A 814 -0.09 7.63 24.05
CA HIS A 814 0.57 8.92 23.84
C HIS A 814 0.34 9.46 22.42
N LEU A 815 0.35 8.59 21.40
CA LEU A 815 0.27 8.92 19.98
C LEU A 815 1.25 10.03 19.56
N LEU A 816 2.38 10.11 20.22
CA LEU A 816 3.36 11.17 20.17
C LEU A 816 3.81 11.56 18.75
N PRO A 817 4.09 10.62 17.80
CA PRO A 817 4.57 10.97 16.48
C PRO A 817 3.61 11.84 15.64
N GLY A 818 2.34 11.92 16.00
CA GLY A 818 1.34 12.67 15.25
C GLY A 818 1.07 14.10 15.75
N TRP A 819 1.79 14.58 16.80
CA TRP A 819 1.53 15.91 17.37
C TRP A 819 2.73 16.56 18.09
N LEU A 820 3.81 15.83 18.42
CA LEU A 820 4.95 16.37 19.17
C LEU A 820 5.55 17.59 18.46
N ALA A 821 5.94 18.59 19.22
CA ALA A 821 6.52 19.87 18.80
C ALA A 821 5.58 20.82 18.02
N VAL A 822 4.34 20.42 17.79
CA VAL A 822 3.35 21.26 17.10
C VAL A 822 2.88 22.41 17.99
N GLY A 823 2.61 22.14 19.26
CA GLY A 823 2.13 23.11 20.23
C GLY A 823 3.11 24.26 20.41
N THR A 824 4.35 23.93 20.73
CA THR A 824 5.43 24.91 20.91
C THR A 824 5.67 25.73 19.64
N ALA A 825 5.83 25.10 18.49
CA ALA A 825 6.14 25.81 17.24
C ALA A 825 5.05 26.79 16.81
N LEU A 826 3.79 26.42 16.94
CA LEU A 826 2.67 27.29 16.59
C LEU A 826 2.43 28.38 17.64
N GLU A 827 2.58 28.07 18.94
CA GLU A 827 2.42 29.07 20.04
C GLU A 827 3.49 30.14 19.94
N ASP A 828 4.76 29.78 19.71
CA ASP A 828 5.87 30.71 19.51
C ASP A 828 5.63 31.65 18.32
N PHE A 829 5.14 31.11 17.20
CA PHE A 829 4.78 31.91 16.04
C PHE A 829 3.64 32.90 16.37
N ILE A 830 2.60 32.43 17.04
CA ILE A 830 1.48 33.29 17.47
C ILE A 830 1.98 34.38 18.42
N GLY A 831 2.85 34.04 19.39
CA GLY A 831 3.37 34.92 20.42
C GLY A 831 4.08 36.17 19.89
N GLN A 832 4.72 36.08 18.71
CA GLN A 832 5.41 37.22 18.05
C GLN A 832 4.46 38.36 17.67
N SER A 833 3.21 38.08 17.34
CA SER A 833 2.15 39.04 17.02
C SER A 833 0.78 38.39 17.17
N PRO A 834 0.23 38.26 18.39
CA PRO A 834 -0.87 37.32 18.67
C PRO A 834 -2.11 37.49 17.79
N ARG A 835 -2.63 38.73 17.65
CA ARG A 835 -3.83 38.97 16.82
C ARG A 835 -3.58 38.74 15.33
N LYS A 836 -2.43 39.22 14.82
CA LYS A 836 -2.06 39.19 13.40
C LYS A 836 -1.75 37.74 12.97
N ASN A 837 -0.92 37.04 13.72
CA ASN A 837 -0.44 35.73 13.36
C ASN A 837 -1.53 34.68 13.52
N LEU A 838 -2.36 34.74 14.56
CA LEU A 838 -3.52 33.86 14.69
C LEU A 838 -4.53 34.06 13.55
N LYS A 839 -4.80 35.30 13.15
CA LYS A 839 -5.65 35.60 12.00
C LYS A 839 -5.08 35.00 10.71
N LEU A 840 -3.77 35.04 10.51
CA LEU A 840 -3.07 34.50 9.37
C LEU A 840 -3.16 32.96 9.35
N LEU A 841 -2.92 32.28 10.47
CA LEU A 841 -3.05 30.81 10.55
C LEU A 841 -4.49 30.36 10.29
N ARG A 842 -5.50 31.10 10.76
CA ARG A 842 -6.90 30.84 10.43
C ARG A 842 -7.19 30.99 8.93
N GLU A 843 -6.63 32.02 8.30
CA GLU A 843 -6.72 32.21 6.85
C GLU A 843 -6.06 31.05 6.08
N MET A 844 -4.86 30.63 6.50
CA MET A 844 -4.17 29.45 5.93
C MET A 844 -5.02 28.19 6.10
N TYR A 845 -5.58 27.94 7.27
CA TYR A 845 -6.43 26.77 7.54
C TYR A 845 -7.69 26.75 6.65
N GLN A 846 -8.30 27.91 6.40
CA GLN A 846 -9.50 28.01 5.58
C GLN A 846 -9.24 27.88 4.08
N ASN A 847 -8.08 28.35 3.59
CA ASN A 847 -7.86 28.58 2.17
C ASN A 847 -6.70 27.76 1.55
N TRP A 848 -5.86 27.12 2.36
CA TRP A 848 -4.75 26.31 1.87
C TRP A 848 -4.95 24.82 2.19
N PRO A 849 -5.28 23.98 1.21
CA PRO A 849 -5.57 22.57 1.43
C PRO A 849 -4.47 21.80 2.17
N PHE A 850 -3.20 22.11 1.91
CA PHE A 850 -2.06 21.54 2.62
C PHE A 850 -2.14 21.80 4.14
N PHE A 851 -2.25 23.07 4.53
CA PHE A 851 -2.29 23.45 5.95
C PHE A 851 -3.56 22.93 6.63
N HIS A 852 -4.70 22.96 5.92
CA HIS A 852 -5.95 22.37 6.38
C HIS A 852 -5.80 20.87 6.69
N SER A 853 -5.25 20.08 5.74
CA SER A 853 -5.06 18.65 5.90
C SER A 853 -4.08 18.32 7.04
N THR A 854 -2.98 19.06 7.13
CA THR A 854 -1.97 18.89 8.19
C THR A 854 -2.57 19.14 9.58
N VAL A 855 -3.24 20.27 9.79
CA VAL A 855 -3.86 20.62 11.08
C VAL A 855 -4.99 19.63 11.44
N SER A 856 -5.83 19.22 10.47
CA SER A 856 -6.90 18.26 10.70
C SER A 856 -6.37 16.87 11.08
N ASN A 857 -5.26 16.42 10.50
CA ASN A 857 -4.60 15.17 10.87
C ASN A 857 -4.00 15.23 12.29
N ILE A 858 -3.38 16.35 12.65
CA ILE A 858 -2.87 16.60 14.00
C ILE A 858 -4.03 16.60 15.01
N GLU A 859 -5.11 17.31 14.71
CA GLU A 859 -6.32 17.38 15.54
C GLU A 859 -6.92 15.97 15.79
N MET A 860 -7.01 15.16 14.74
CA MET A 860 -7.48 13.78 14.85
C MET A 860 -6.58 12.93 15.77
N THR A 861 -5.28 13.15 15.74
CA THR A 861 -4.34 12.43 16.60
C THR A 861 -4.43 12.89 18.05
N LEU A 862 -4.50 14.20 18.29
CA LEU A 862 -4.73 14.77 19.62
C LEU A 862 -6.04 14.24 20.24
N ALA A 863 -7.11 14.15 19.47
CA ALA A 863 -8.39 13.61 19.93
C ALA A 863 -8.37 12.12 20.29
N LYS A 864 -7.42 11.36 19.75
CA LYS A 864 -7.22 9.92 20.06
C LYS A 864 -6.24 9.69 21.20
N ALA A 865 -5.34 10.65 21.48
CA ALA A 865 -4.40 10.56 22.57
C ALA A 865 -5.15 10.60 23.92
N ASP A 866 -4.62 9.87 24.90
CA ASP A 866 -5.24 9.78 26.24
C ASP A 866 -4.18 9.82 27.32
N PHE A 867 -3.96 10.98 27.86
CA PHE A 867 -2.94 11.22 28.89
C PHE A 867 -3.30 10.66 30.26
N GLN A 868 -4.55 10.34 30.53
CA GLN A 868 -4.93 9.61 31.74
C GLN A 868 -4.45 8.16 31.68
N ILE A 869 -4.60 7.49 30.53
CA ILE A 869 -4.09 6.14 30.30
C ILE A 869 -2.57 6.17 30.14
N ALA A 870 -2.01 7.11 29.37
CA ALA A 870 -0.57 7.26 29.18
C ALA A 870 0.17 7.42 30.53
N ARG A 871 -0.42 8.10 31.51
CA ARG A 871 0.10 8.23 32.87
C ARG A 871 0.24 6.88 33.56
N GLN A 872 -0.62 5.90 33.28
CA GLN A 872 -0.53 4.56 33.86
C GLN A 872 0.71 3.81 33.34
N TYR A 873 1.04 3.97 32.06
CA TYR A 873 2.28 3.44 31.48
C TYR A 873 3.51 4.15 32.05
N ALA A 874 3.50 5.48 32.11
CA ALA A 874 4.58 6.28 32.70
C ALA A 874 4.85 5.92 34.17
N ALA A 875 3.81 5.64 34.94
CA ALA A 875 3.94 5.22 36.36
C ALA A 875 4.61 3.85 36.56
N ARG A 876 4.79 3.07 35.47
CA ARG A 876 5.46 1.76 35.51
C ARG A 876 6.96 1.84 35.18
N THR A 877 7.47 3.03 34.86
CA THR A 877 8.91 3.21 34.65
C THR A 877 9.67 2.91 35.97
N PRO A 878 10.75 2.11 35.93
CA PRO A 878 11.56 1.81 37.12
C PRO A 878 12.15 3.08 37.75
N ASP A 879 12.70 3.98 36.93
CA ASP A 879 13.09 5.33 37.39
C ASP A 879 11.87 6.25 37.42
N ARG A 880 11.26 6.34 38.59
CA ARG A 880 10.06 7.17 38.80
C ARG A 880 10.30 8.66 38.57
N LYS A 881 11.53 9.17 38.85
CA LYS A 881 11.86 10.60 38.64
C LYS A 881 11.95 10.90 37.15
N LEU A 882 12.65 10.04 36.42
CA LEU A 882 12.71 10.12 34.95
C LEU A 882 11.31 10.04 34.33
N GLY A 883 10.53 9.03 34.73
CA GLY A 883 9.17 8.83 34.23
C GLY A 883 8.27 10.02 34.46
N GLN A 884 8.26 10.59 35.65
CA GLN A 884 7.46 11.78 35.98
C GLN A 884 7.92 13.02 35.22
N ARG A 885 9.25 13.25 35.11
CA ARG A 885 9.83 14.41 34.42
C ARG A 885 9.43 14.41 32.95
N ILE A 886 9.67 13.31 32.25
CA ILE A 886 9.38 13.23 30.80
C ILE A 886 7.89 13.22 30.54
N PHE A 887 7.10 12.47 31.33
CA PHE A 887 5.65 12.49 31.19
C PHE A 887 5.06 13.90 31.33
N LYS A 888 5.51 14.67 32.32
CA LYS A 888 5.07 16.05 32.52
C LYS A 888 5.40 16.96 31.32
N MET A 889 6.61 16.84 30.77
CA MET A 889 7.02 17.57 29.56
C MET A 889 6.09 17.25 28.39
N LEU A 890 5.75 15.96 28.18
CA LEU A 890 4.86 15.54 27.11
C LEU A 890 3.41 15.97 27.34
N GLU A 891 2.94 15.94 28.58
CA GLU A 891 1.59 16.37 28.96
C GLU A 891 1.41 17.88 28.71
N GLU A 892 2.38 18.70 29.12
CA GLU A 892 2.40 20.15 28.87
C GLU A 892 2.38 20.48 27.36
N GLU A 893 3.18 19.75 26.55
CA GLU A 893 3.20 19.94 25.10
C GLU A 893 1.90 19.50 24.43
N HIS A 894 1.28 18.41 24.90
CA HIS A 894 -0.02 17.96 24.40
C HIS A 894 -1.11 19.00 24.69
N GLU A 895 -1.18 19.53 25.92
CA GLU A 895 -2.15 20.56 26.29
C GLU A 895 -1.96 21.83 25.46
N ARG A 896 -0.69 22.22 25.21
CA ARG A 896 -0.33 23.36 24.37
C ARG A 896 -0.80 23.11 22.92
N ALA A 897 -0.53 21.95 22.37
CA ALA A 897 -0.96 21.56 21.02
C ALA A 897 -2.50 21.60 20.89
N CYS A 898 -3.23 21.03 21.85
CA CYS A 898 -4.69 21.08 21.86
C CYS A 898 -5.21 22.52 21.86
N ARG A 899 -4.67 23.37 22.76
CA ARG A 899 -5.07 24.77 22.88
C ARG A 899 -4.85 25.55 21.58
N VAL A 900 -3.69 25.42 20.97
CA VAL A 900 -3.34 26.17 19.75
C VAL A 900 -4.13 25.66 18.53
N VAL A 901 -4.31 24.37 18.39
CA VAL A 901 -5.12 23.78 17.31
C VAL A 901 -6.56 24.29 17.41
N LEU A 902 -7.18 24.28 18.59
CA LEU A 902 -8.53 24.83 18.81
C LEU A 902 -8.62 26.34 18.48
N GLN A 903 -7.57 27.11 18.78
CA GLN A 903 -7.53 28.51 18.39
C GLN A 903 -7.49 28.70 16.87
N ILE A 904 -6.75 27.88 16.15
CA ILE A 904 -6.62 27.93 14.68
C ILE A 904 -7.91 27.47 14.00
N THR A 905 -8.45 26.33 14.41
CA THR A 905 -9.69 25.77 13.83
C THR A 905 -10.94 26.58 14.17
N GLY A 906 -10.88 27.33 15.29
CA GLY A 906 -12.02 28.06 15.83
C GLY A 906 -13.08 27.15 16.47
N GLU A 907 -12.72 25.95 16.85
CA GLU A 907 -13.58 24.95 17.48
C GLU A 907 -13.53 25.07 19.01
N LYS A 908 -14.59 24.59 19.66
CA LYS A 908 -14.65 24.54 21.13
C LYS A 908 -14.06 23.25 21.69
N ARG A 909 -14.20 22.16 20.95
CA ARG A 909 -13.68 20.84 21.26
C ARG A 909 -13.05 20.25 20.01
N LEU A 910 -12.07 19.40 20.19
CA LEU A 910 -11.43 18.71 19.06
C LEU A 910 -12.49 17.93 18.25
N LEU A 911 -12.39 18.05 16.93
CA LEU A 911 -13.26 17.39 15.96
C LEU A 911 -14.72 17.86 15.93
N ASP A 912 -15.07 19.06 16.42
CA ASP A 912 -16.43 19.59 16.30
C ASP A 912 -16.90 19.71 14.84
N LYS A 913 -15.98 19.93 13.87
CA LYS A 913 -16.28 19.92 12.43
C LYS A 913 -16.33 18.51 11.83
N SER A 914 -15.93 17.50 12.59
CA SER A 914 -15.95 16.08 12.20
C SER A 914 -16.77 15.23 13.16
N PRO A 915 -18.09 15.52 13.35
CA PRO A 915 -18.90 14.95 14.43
C PRO A 915 -19.06 13.41 14.33
N VAL A 916 -18.97 12.85 13.13
CA VAL A 916 -18.98 11.40 12.92
C VAL A 916 -17.73 10.76 13.53
N LEU A 917 -16.56 11.33 13.28
CA LEU A 917 -15.29 10.83 13.84
C LEU A 917 -15.23 11.05 15.36
N GLN A 918 -15.63 12.24 15.84
CA GLN A 918 -15.70 12.56 17.27
C GLN A 918 -16.57 11.54 18.01
N ARG A 919 -17.77 11.24 17.47
CA ARG A 919 -18.67 10.26 18.03
C ARG A 919 -18.11 8.83 17.97
N SER A 920 -17.47 8.45 16.86
CA SER A 920 -16.84 7.12 16.72
C SER A 920 -15.77 6.91 17.78
N ILE A 921 -14.91 7.88 18.03
CA ILE A 921 -13.90 7.83 19.10
C ILE A 921 -14.56 7.70 20.47
N ALA A 922 -15.56 8.54 20.77
CA ALA A 922 -16.24 8.55 22.06
C ALA A 922 -16.95 7.21 22.36
N VAL A 923 -17.57 6.59 21.38
CA VAL A 923 -18.26 5.30 21.52
C VAL A 923 -17.28 4.13 21.68
N ARG A 924 -16.11 4.20 21.06
CA ARG A 924 -15.12 3.11 21.10
C ARG A 924 -14.24 3.14 22.35
N ASN A 925 -13.94 4.31 22.89
CA ASN A 925 -13.03 4.44 24.04
C ASN A 925 -13.41 3.53 25.23
N PRO A 926 -14.68 3.40 25.67
CA PRO A 926 -15.05 2.52 26.77
C PRO A 926 -14.71 1.04 26.59
N TYR A 927 -14.41 0.62 25.38
CA TYR A 927 -13.98 -0.74 25.04
C TYR A 927 -12.47 -0.85 24.80
N VAL A 928 -11.81 0.24 24.31
CA VAL A 928 -10.35 0.30 24.16
C VAL A 928 -9.66 0.46 25.50
N ASP A 929 -10.26 1.21 26.42
CA ASP A 929 -9.68 1.50 27.73
C ASP A 929 -9.43 0.23 28.57
N PRO A 930 -10.36 -0.76 28.66
CA PRO A 930 -10.10 -2.02 29.33
C PRO A 930 -8.84 -2.73 28.82
N MET A 931 -8.63 -2.72 27.49
CA MET A 931 -7.46 -3.33 26.87
C MET A 931 -6.17 -2.63 27.30
N SER A 932 -6.18 -1.29 27.34
CA SER A 932 -5.02 -0.50 27.79
C SER A 932 -4.70 -0.72 29.26
N TYR A 933 -5.70 -0.74 30.13
CA TYR A 933 -5.51 -1.01 31.57
C TYR A 933 -5.03 -2.44 31.83
N LEU A 934 -5.57 -3.44 31.11
CA LEU A 934 -5.12 -4.83 31.17
C LEU A 934 -3.67 -4.95 30.70
N GLN A 935 -3.31 -4.29 29.60
CA GLN A 935 -1.93 -4.28 29.10
C GLN A 935 -0.95 -3.72 30.16
N VAL A 936 -1.31 -2.58 30.79
CA VAL A 936 -0.50 -1.96 31.87
C VAL A 936 -0.30 -2.92 33.03
N GLU A 937 -1.36 -3.63 33.46
CA GLU A 937 -1.29 -4.60 34.57
C GLU A 937 -0.41 -5.81 34.20
N LEU A 938 -0.63 -6.39 33.01
CA LEU A 938 0.15 -7.56 32.54
C LEU A 938 1.62 -7.22 32.32
N LEU A 939 1.93 -6.03 31.79
CA LEU A 939 3.30 -5.53 31.65
C LEU A 939 3.97 -5.39 33.02
N ALA A 940 3.23 -4.90 34.02
CA ALA A 940 3.77 -4.79 35.38
C ALA A 940 4.13 -6.16 35.97
N ARG A 941 3.26 -7.17 35.79
CA ARG A 941 3.51 -8.55 36.23
C ARG A 941 4.74 -9.14 35.52
N LYS A 942 4.83 -8.99 34.19
CA LYS A 942 5.97 -9.49 33.40
C LYS A 942 7.28 -8.85 33.86
N ARG A 943 7.33 -7.53 33.94
CA ARG A 943 8.54 -6.78 34.31
C ARG A 943 8.98 -6.99 35.79
N ALA A 944 8.02 -7.32 36.65
CA ALA A 944 8.36 -7.76 38.01
C ALA A 944 9.09 -9.09 38.01
N CYS A 945 8.59 -10.07 37.27
CA CYS A 945 9.26 -11.37 37.09
C CYS A 945 10.65 -11.29 36.45
N GLU A 946 10.86 -10.36 35.54
CA GLU A 946 12.16 -10.17 34.88
C GLU A 946 13.22 -9.53 35.79
N ARG A 947 12.79 -8.71 36.77
CA ARG A 947 13.70 -8.08 37.76
C ARG A 947 14.10 -9.00 38.90
N GLU A 948 13.22 -9.88 39.28
CA GLU A 948 13.39 -10.75 40.44
C GLU A 948 13.08 -12.21 40.07
N GLU A 949 13.92 -12.82 39.21
CA GLU A 949 13.71 -14.20 38.72
C GLU A 949 13.53 -15.22 39.82
N ALA A 950 14.21 -15.01 40.97
CA ALA A 950 14.15 -15.90 42.14
C ALA A 950 12.80 -15.82 42.90
N THR A 951 12.05 -14.74 42.74
CA THR A 951 10.77 -14.49 43.45
C THR A 951 9.58 -14.40 42.48
N CYS A 952 9.77 -14.78 41.21
CA CYS A 952 8.69 -14.76 40.22
C CYS A 952 7.64 -15.82 40.55
N ASP A 953 6.42 -15.39 40.79
CA ASP A 953 5.26 -16.25 41.11
C ASP A 953 4.79 -17.13 39.93
N TYR A 954 5.37 -16.94 38.72
CA TYR A 954 4.94 -17.64 37.50
C TYR A 954 5.96 -18.74 37.09
N ALA A 955 5.46 -19.96 36.93
CA ALA A 955 6.23 -21.04 36.32
C ALA A 955 6.59 -20.74 34.84
N PRO A 956 7.60 -21.39 34.25
CA PRO A 956 8.00 -21.10 32.84
C PRO A 956 6.86 -21.10 31.84
N GLY A 957 5.95 -22.06 31.89
CA GLY A 957 4.77 -22.11 31.00
C GLY A 957 3.74 -20.99 31.27
N GLU A 958 3.67 -20.49 32.50
CA GLU A 958 2.83 -19.35 32.83
C GLU A 958 3.45 -18.02 32.37
N ARG A 959 4.77 -17.90 32.30
CA ARG A 959 5.47 -16.75 31.71
C ARG A 959 5.16 -16.62 30.21
N GLU A 960 5.15 -17.73 29.48
CA GLU A 960 4.73 -17.77 28.07
C GLU A 960 3.26 -17.34 27.93
N LYS A 961 2.40 -17.83 28.83
CA LYS A 961 0.98 -17.46 28.87
C LYS A 961 0.77 -15.98 29.20
N LEU A 962 1.60 -15.41 30.10
CA LEU A 962 1.60 -13.98 30.42
C LEU A 962 2.00 -13.13 29.19
N LEU A 963 3.06 -13.55 28.49
CA LEU A 963 3.44 -12.88 27.23
C LEU A 963 2.32 -12.99 26.20
N TYR A 964 1.72 -14.16 26.03
CA TYR A 964 0.57 -14.35 25.12
C TYR A 964 -0.59 -13.41 25.47
N ALA A 965 -0.92 -13.25 26.75
CA ALA A 965 -1.96 -12.32 27.19
C ALA A 965 -1.64 -10.86 26.83
N ILE A 966 -0.36 -10.45 26.99
CA ILE A 966 0.09 -9.11 26.56
C ILE A 966 -0.05 -8.94 25.02
N LEU A 967 0.38 -9.94 24.25
CA LEU A 967 0.28 -9.90 22.80
C LEU A 967 -1.17 -9.79 22.31
N LEU A 968 -2.12 -10.44 22.98
CA LEU A 968 -3.56 -10.29 22.69
C LEU A 968 -4.06 -8.87 22.90
N THR A 969 -3.50 -8.08 23.84
CA THR A 969 -3.91 -6.68 24.05
C THR A 969 -3.41 -5.75 22.96
N ILE A 970 -2.43 -6.20 22.16
CA ILE A 970 -1.78 -5.40 21.11
C ILE A 970 -2.51 -5.56 19.76
N ASN A 971 -3.30 -6.59 19.59
CA ASN A 971 -4.04 -6.88 18.34
C ASN A 971 -5.17 -5.88 18.00
#